data_6326d7a18518bdcf1b7e37b37828b605
#
_entry.id   6326d7a18518bdcf1b7e37b37828b605
#
_cell.length_a   1.000
_cell.length_b   1.000
_cell.length_c   1.000
_cell.angle_alpha   90.00
_cell.angle_beta   90.00
_cell.angle_gamma   90.00
#
_symmetry.space_group_name_H-M   'P 1'
#
loop_
_entity.id
_entity.type
_entity.pdbx_description
1 polymer ?
#
loop_
_entity_poly.entity_id
_entity_poly.type
_entity_poly.pdbx_seq_one_letter_code
_entity_poly.pdbx_strand_id
1 'polypeptide(L)'
;MKLALLLFTLCFSITVCSQDYHFGKVSKEELQEKYNPLDSSANATYLYKYRKSFYEYHEATGFTLITEVHERIKIYNQEGFDYATKTNRLSTSGGSDEELRNLKAYTYHLVNGKVEETKLSKDGIFKTELSKYTNEYKFTMPNVKVGCVVEYKYRINSPFIYNVDQFVFQHDVPVKKIEARFEAPEYFTFKESTRGYLSITPKKSSQTDKIKLTSRTSIGRSYSEDLAFKKNITEFDLNSVPALKDEPYVNNIDNYKSSVKYELSYTKYPDAPIKSYTTSWSDVVNTIYDNSNFGPELNKKGYFEDDIDALIATVSNPLQRTALIFNYVKNKVKWNGYYGYGTDDGVKQAYKDQVGNVAEINLMLTAMLQHAGLRAYPVLVSTRQHGVPLFPTLEGYNYVVSYVKLTEGDILLDATSRFSTPNVLPFRTLNWQGRVIAEAGGSTLIDLYPQQISENSVFFMASLSENGDLSGGYRSIKKSHKALSFRERYVDVDRDDFIERLENNYDGLEISDYDVKNELDLGKPIVESYKFVKESQADIIGDKMYFSPLFFLKTTDNPFKLSKREFPVDFGYPSKMNSKIVVKIPEGYKIESLPESGGLELPDHLGKFIYQVNGNGNTIQVSVLNEINSAIINPAYYEALKAYFAQMIEKENEQIVLSRI
;
A
#
# COMPACT_ATOMS: atom_id res chain seq x y z
N MET A 1 59.02 -15.42 -50.53
CA MET A 1 57.97 -14.34 -50.43
C MET A 1 57.07 -14.63 -49.28
N LYS A 2 57.29 -13.97 -48.16
CA LYS A 2 56.51 -14.12 -46.95
C LYS A 2 55.55 -12.91 -46.85
N LEU A 3 54.26 -13.18 -46.89
CA LEU A 3 53.21 -12.19 -46.74
C LEU A 3 52.96 -11.99 -45.25
N ALA A 4 53.26 -10.81 -44.72
CA ALA A 4 53.00 -10.42 -43.34
C ALA A 4 51.58 -9.89 -43.28
N LEU A 5 50.73 -10.62 -42.56
CA LEU A 5 49.33 -10.17 -42.21
C LEU A 5 49.39 -9.30 -40.96
N LEU A 6 49.17 -8.01 -41.14
CA LEU A 6 49.09 -7.04 -40.01
C LEU A 6 47.65 -7.06 -39.49
N LEU A 7 47.42 -7.70 -38.33
CA LEU A 7 46.16 -7.65 -37.60
C LEU A 7 46.13 -6.34 -36.84
N PHE A 8 45.31 -5.38 -37.28
CA PHE A 8 45.02 -4.14 -36.60
C PHE A 8 43.90 -4.42 -35.59
N THR A 9 44.25 -4.75 -34.35
CA THR A 9 43.31 -4.83 -33.24
C THR A 9 42.94 -3.44 -32.79
N LEU A 10 41.77 -2.99 -33.21
CA LEU A 10 41.16 -1.74 -32.72
C LEU A 10 40.67 -1.99 -31.29
N CYS A 11 41.47 -1.66 -30.28
CA CYS A 11 41.04 -1.56 -28.89
C CYS A 11 40.10 -0.37 -28.78
N PHE A 12 38.79 -0.64 -28.82
CA PHE A 12 37.79 0.32 -28.34
C PHE A 12 37.94 0.38 -26.82
N SER A 13 38.75 1.28 -26.34
CA SER A 13 38.74 1.70 -24.92
C SER A 13 37.41 2.41 -24.66
N ILE A 14 36.47 1.68 -24.13
CA ILE A 14 35.28 2.33 -23.51
C ILE A 14 35.82 3.05 -22.27
N THR A 15 36.16 4.32 -22.43
CA THR A 15 36.36 5.23 -21.29
C THR A 15 35.01 5.34 -20.62
N VAL A 16 34.83 4.58 -19.54
CA VAL A 16 33.74 4.84 -18.58
C VAL A 16 34.09 6.20 -17.93
N CYS A 17 33.65 7.27 -18.54
CA CYS A 17 33.62 8.58 -17.90
C CYS A 17 32.69 8.44 -16.69
N SER A 18 33.24 8.36 -15.49
CA SER A 18 32.49 8.59 -14.26
C SER A 18 31.90 10.00 -14.35
N GLN A 19 30.60 10.09 -14.56
CA GLN A 19 29.90 11.38 -14.63
C GLN A 19 29.85 11.95 -13.22
N ASP A 20 30.51 13.08 -12.98
CA ASP A 20 30.53 13.77 -11.70
C ASP A 20 29.32 14.70 -11.61
N TYR A 21 28.35 14.39 -10.72
CA TYR A 21 27.08 15.10 -10.56
C TYR A 21 27.17 16.29 -9.62
N HIS A 22 27.84 17.36 -10.05
CA HIS A 22 27.86 18.62 -9.30
C HIS A 22 26.53 19.37 -9.44
N PHE A 23 25.97 19.84 -8.34
CA PHE A 23 24.72 20.64 -8.33
C PHE A 23 24.85 21.89 -9.20
N GLY A 24 23.87 22.12 -10.07
CA GLY A 24 23.86 23.25 -11.01
C GLY A 24 24.67 23.01 -12.29
N LYS A 25 25.19 21.79 -12.52
CA LYS A 25 25.99 21.44 -13.70
C LYS A 25 25.30 20.35 -14.51
N VAL A 26 24.13 20.70 -15.09
CA VAL A 26 23.41 19.80 -16.00
C VAL A 26 24.02 19.90 -17.39
N SER A 27 24.35 18.75 -17.99
CA SER A 27 24.99 18.68 -19.31
C SER A 27 23.97 18.72 -20.45
N LYS A 28 24.45 19.02 -21.67
CA LYS A 28 23.58 18.97 -22.86
C LYS A 28 23.17 17.53 -23.17
N GLU A 29 24.04 16.58 -22.93
CA GLU A 29 23.81 15.14 -23.13
C GLU A 29 22.66 14.65 -22.25
N GLU A 30 22.61 15.06 -20.97
CA GLU A 30 21.48 14.77 -20.08
C GLU A 30 20.16 15.35 -20.61
N LEU A 31 20.18 16.55 -21.16
CA LEU A 31 18.99 17.20 -21.72
C LEU A 31 18.57 16.60 -23.08
N GLN A 32 19.50 16.07 -23.88
CA GLN A 32 19.24 15.48 -25.19
C GLN A 32 18.79 14.00 -25.10
N GLU A 33 18.96 13.36 -23.94
CA GLU A 33 18.55 11.97 -23.74
C GLU A 33 17.05 11.81 -23.93
N LYS A 34 16.62 10.94 -24.83
CA LYS A 34 15.23 10.74 -25.21
C LYS A 34 14.52 9.65 -24.41
N TYR A 35 15.24 8.67 -23.90
CA TYR A 35 14.76 7.53 -23.14
C TYR A 35 15.90 6.91 -22.32
N ASN A 36 15.55 6.16 -21.28
CA ASN A 36 16.52 5.44 -20.49
C ASN A 36 17.02 4.19 -21.25
N PRO A 37 18.34 3.94 -21.36
CA PRO A 37 18.86 2.77 -22.09
C PRO A 37 18.46 1.41 -21.49
N LEU A 38 18.18 1.35 -20.16
CA LEU A 38 17.77 0.11 -19.48
C LEU A 38 16.26 -0.12 -19.56
N ASP A 39 15.47 0.96 -19.69
CA ASP A 39 14.01 0.91 -19.76
C ASP A 39 13.50 2.05 -20.65
N SER A 40 13.34 1.75 -21.94
CA SER A 40 12.87 2.72 -22.93
C SER A 40 11.41 3.18 -22.71
N SER A 41 10.65 2.47 -21.87
CA SER A 41 9.27 2.81 -21.49
C SER A 41 9.17 3.69 -20.26
N ALA A 42 10.28 4.00 -19.59
CA ALA A 42 10.28 4.82 -18.39
C ALA A 42 9.83 6.27 -18.68
N ASN A 43 8.93 6.79 -17.87
CA ASN A 43 8.42 8.15 -17.97
C ASN A 43 9.42 9.21 -17.50
N ALA A 44 10.31 8.80 -16.57
CA ALA A 44 11.40 9.58 -16.01
C ALA A 44 12.58 8.69 -15.61
N THR A 45 13.71 9.29 -15.27
CA THR A 45 14.87 8.59 -14.71
C THR A 45 15.56 9.47 -13.69
N TYR A 46 15.87 8.93 -12.52
CA TYR A 46 16.84 9.55 -11.64
C TYR A 46 18.23 9.44 -12.26
N LEU A 47 18.76 10.55 -12.77
CA LEU A 47 20.14 10.59 -13.26
C LEU A 47 21.11 10.44 -12.10
N TYR A 48 20.77 11.07 -10.95
CA TYR A 48 21.56 11.04 -9.74
C TYR A 48 20.70 11.12 -8.49
N LYS A 49 21.04 10.30 -7.50
CA LYS A 49 20.48 10.35 -6.14
C LYS A 49 21.62 10.32 -5.14
N TYR A 50 21.72 11.37 -4.36
CA TYR A 50 22.65 11.46 -3.23
C TYR A 50 21.89 11.63 -1.93
N ARG A 51 22.30 10.87 -0.93
CA ARG A 51 21.85 11.06 0.43
C ARG A 51 22.99 10.82 1.40
N LYS A 52 23.19 11.77 2.34
CA LYS A 52 24.08 11.60 3.46
C LYS A 52 23.31 11.86 4.75
N SER A 53 23.31 10.88 5.67
CA SER A 53 22.79 11.06 7.03
C SER A 53 23.94 10.96 8.01
N PHE A 54 24.07 11.95 8.90
CA PHE A 54 25.16 12.05 9.85
C PHE A 54 24.76 12.86 11.08
N TYR A 55 25.60 12.87 12.12
CA TYR A 55 25.35 13.57 13.38
C TYR A 55 26.22 14.77 13.53
N GLU A 56 25.62 15.91 13.88
CA GLU A 56 26.32 17.12 14.34
C GLU A 56 26.09 17.27 15.85
N TYR A 57 27.12 17.67 16.56
CA TYR A 57 27.06 17.94 18.00
C TYR A 57 26.99 19.42 18.27
N HIS A 58 26.06 19.84 19.09
CA HIS A 58 25.95 21.18 19.63
C HIS A 58 25.88 21.10 21.15
N GLU A 59 26.66 21.89 21.83
CA GLU A 59 26.81 21.84 23.28
C GLU A 59 25.50 22.04 24.04
N ALA A 60 24.63 22.93 23.52
CA ALA A 60 23.32 23.23 24.13
C ALA A 60 22.25 22.15 23.90
N THR A 61 22.32 21.41 22.80
CA THR A 61 21.23 20.49 22.35
C THR A 61 21.72 19.05 22.20
N GLY A 62 23.01 18.78 22.33
CA GLY A 62 23.59 17.46 22.07
C GLY A 62 23.71 17.15 20.58
N PHE A 63 23.58 15.86 20.24
CA PHE A 63 23.62 15.41 18.85
C PHE A 63 22.30 15.71 18.15
N THR A 64 22.42 16.15 16.91
CA THR A 64 21.32 16.37 15.96
C THR A 64 21.58 15.51 14.73
N LEU A 65 20.58 14.77 14.27
CA LEU A 65 20.66 14.00 13.02
C LEU A 65 20.46 14.93 11.83
N ILE A 66 21.40 14.91 10.91
CA ILE A 66 21.36 15.71 9.69
C ILE A 66 21.23 14.78 8.50
N THR A 67 20.27 15.08 7.61
CA THR A 67 20.13 14.39 6.33
C THR A 67 20.28 15.38 5.18
N GLU A 68 21.29 15.20 4.35
CA GLU A 68 21.50 15.95 3.10
C GLU A 68 21.01 15.11 1.92
N VAL A 69 20.26 15.76 1.03
CA VAL A 69 19.69 15.16 -0.17
C VAL A 69 20.04 15.99 -1.39
N HIS A 70 20.43 15.31 -2.48
CA HIS A 70 20.57 15.90 -3.81
C HIS A 70 20.02 14.91 -4.83
N GLU A 71 19.02 15.32 -5.60
CA GLU A 71 18.41 14.50 -6.65
C GLU A 71 18.40 15.26 -7.95
N ARG A 72 18.70 14.57 -9.06
CA ARG A 72 18.61 15.05 -10.44
C ARG A 72 17.79 14.07 -11.26
N ILE A 73 16.73 14.54 -11.92
CA ILE A 73 15.75 13.71 -12.58
C ILE A 73 15.55 14.20 -14.01
N LYS A 74 15.65 13.28 -14.98
CA LYS A 74 15.27 13.49 -16.37
C LYS A 74 13.80 13.09 -16.55
N ILE A 75 13.03 13.94 -17.22
CA ILE A 75 11.63 13.72 -17.56
C ILE A 75 11.50 13.48 -19.05
N TYR A 76 10.93 12.34 -19.47
CA TYR A 76 10.87 11.94 -20.88
C TYR A 76 9.52 12.27 -21.53
N ASN A 77 8.41 12.21 -20.79
CA ASN A 77 7.05 12.46 -21.29
C ASN A 77 6.17 13.12 -20.23
N GLN A 78 4.90 13.36 -20.53
CA GLN A 78 3.97 14.04 -19.62
C GLN A 78 3.65 13.22 -18.36
N GLU A 79 3.58 11.90 -18.46
CA GLU A 79 3.35 11.00 -17.31
C GLU A 79 4.52 11.07 -16.29
N GLY A 80 5.69 11.54 -16.71
CA GLY A 80 6.84 11.80 -15.85
C GLY A 80 6.76 13.12 -15.06
N PHE A 81 5.75 13.96 -15.24
CA PHE A 81 5.67 15.27 -14.56
C PHE A 81 5.49 15.17 -13.06
N ASP A 82 4.95 14.06 -12.55
CA ASP A 82 4.80 13.83 -11.13
C ASP A 82 6.14 13.79 -10.38
N TYR A 83 7.24 13.38 -11.07
CA TYR A 83 8.59 13.39 -10.50
C TYR A 83 9.17 14.80 -10.32
N ALA A 84 8.52 15.83 -10.83
CA ALA A 84 8.87 17.23 -10.58
C ALA A 84 8.30 17.76 -9.25
N THR A 85 7.52 16.97 -8.53
CA THR A 85 7.00 17.32 -7.21
C THR A 85 7.67 16.48 -6.14
N LYS A 86 8.20 17.12 -5.09
CA LYS A 86 8.80 16.45 -3.94
C LYS A 86 7.99 16.74 -2.69
N THR A 87 7.65 15.68 -1.97
CA THR A 87 6.98 15.74 -0.68
C THR A 87 7.89 15.19 0.41
N ASN A 88 8.03 15.92 1.53
CA ASN A 88 8.76 15.50 2.72
C ASN A 88 7.82 15.61 3.92
N ARG A 89 7.65 14.51 4.66
CA ARG A 89 6.93 14.49 5.93
C ARG A 89 7.93 14.60 7.04
N LEU A 90 7.75 15.60 7.90
CA LEU A 90 8.66 15.95 8.98
C LEU A 90 7.95 15.77 10.31
N SER A 91 8.62 15.09 11.23
CA SER A 91 8.09 14.81 12.57
C SER A 91 8.13 16.07 13.44
N THR A 92 7.11 16.24 14.28
CA THR A 92 7.02 17.28 15.30
C THR A 92 6.56 16.66 16.62
N SER A 93 7.13 17.08 17.74
CA SER A 93 6.77 16.56 19.06
C SER A 93 7.13 17.53 20.16
N GLY A 94 6.14 18.11 20.82
CA GLY A 94 6.33 18.90 22.05
C GLY A 94 7.27 20.11 21.93
N GLY A 95 7.31 20.75 20.75
CA GLY A 95 8.20 21.90 20.48
C GLY A 95 9.57 21.52 19.92
N SER A 96 9.79 20.23 19.67
CA SER A 96 10.97 19.71 18.96
C SER A 96 10.50 19.28 17.56
N ASP A 97 10.96 19.99 16.54
CA ASP A 97 10.52 19.79 15.15
C ASP A 97 11.70 19.44 14.25
N GLU A 98 11.42 18.56 13.28
CA GLU A 98 12.28 18.44 12.12
C GLU A 98 12.14 19.65 11.21
N GLU A 99 13.24 20.12 10.67
CA GLU A 99 13.25 21.30 9.82
C GLU A 99 13.91 21.04 8.47
N LEU A 100 13.19 21.39 7.39
CA LEU A 100 13.76 21.43 6.04
C LEU A 100 14.49 22.77 5.84
N ARG A 101 15.78 22.70 5.54
CA ARG A 101 16.66 23.85 5.38
C ARG A 101 17.41 23.80 4.05
N ASN A 102 17.90 24.98 3.61
CA ASN A 102 18.81 25.15 2.47
C ASN A 102 18.26 24.57 1.14
N LEU A 103 16.94 24.57 0.92
CA LEU A 103 16.35 24.12 -0.33
C LEU A 103 16.82 24.99 -1.49
N LYS A 104 17.41 24.34 -2.50
CA LYS A 104 17.73 24.92 -3.81
C LYS A 104 17.17 23.96 -4.86
N ALA A 105 16.43 24.49 -5.84
CA ALA A 105 15.79 23.68 -6.86
C ALA A 105 15.71 24.44 -8.18
N TYR A 106 15.96 23.74 -9.28
CA TYR A 106 16.00 24.31 -10.65
C TYR A 106 15.42 23.31 -11.64
N THR A 107 14.78 23.84 -12.68
CA THR A 107 14.42 23.12 -13.91
C THR A 107 15.31 23.59 -15.04
N TYR A 108 15.87 22.67 -15.80
CA TYR A 108 16.80 22.94 -16.90
C TYR A 108 16.18 22.52 -18.23
N HIS A 109 16.40 23.35 -19.25
CA HIS A 109 15.97 23.13 -20.62
C HIS A 109 17.11 23.34 -21.60
N LEU A 110 17.04 22.69 -22.74
CA LEU A 110 17.93 22.96 -23.86
C LEU A 110 17.20 23.87 -24.86
N VAL A 111 17.55 25.15 -24.89
CA VAL A 111 16.96 26.17 -25.80
C VAL A 111 18.04 26.68 -26.75
N ASN A 112 17.84 26.50 -28.05
CA ASN A 112 18.79 26.92 -29.09
C ASN A 112 20.23 26.40 -28.82
N GLY A 113 20.38 25.17 -28.33
CA GLY A 113 21.66 24.53 -28.01
C GLY A 113 22.35 25.09 -26.76
N LYS A 114 21.68 25.90 -25.95
CA LYS A 114 22.14 26.40 -24.66
C LYS A 114 21.29 25.83 -23.52
N VAL A 115 21.93 25.56 -22.40
CA VAL A 115 21.24 25.15 -21.17
C VAL A 115 20.68 26.39 -20.50
N GLU A 116 19.37 26.44 -20.34
CA GLU A 116 18.65 27.48 -19.59
C GLU A 116 18.08 26.90 -18.31
N GLU A 117 18.10 27.69 -17.22
CA GLU A 117 17.61 27.27 -15.92
C GLU A 117 16.47 28.16 -15.43
N THR A 118 15.48 27.55 -14.74
CA THR A 118 14.41 28.24 -14.04
C THR A 118 14.45 27.86 -12.57
N LYS A 119 14.69 28.85 -11.69
CA LYS A 119 14.77 28.62 -10.24
C LYS A 119 13.40 28.48 -9.60
N LEU A 120 13.25 27.58 -8.65
CA LEU A 120 12.06 27.47 -7.79
C LEU A 120 11.93 28.76 -6.94
N SER A 121 10.76 29.39 -7.01
CA SER A 121 10.38 30.53 -6.15
C SER A 121 9.82 30.04 -4.80
N LYS A 122 9.70 30.95 -3.84
CA LYS A 122 9.12 30.63 -2.53
C LYS A 122 7.64 30.22 -2.62
N ASP A 123 6.93 30.74 -3.62
CA ASP A 123 5.51 30.46 -3.84
C ASP A 123 5.24 29.02 -4.32
N GLY A 124 6.27 28.32 -4.78
CA GLY A 124 6.21 26.90 -5.12
C GLY A 124 6.49 25.97 -3.95
N ILE A 125 6.60 26.47 -2.72
CA ILE A 125 6.89 25.69 -1.51
C ILE A 125 5.70 25.79 -0.55
N PHE A 126 5.10 24.64 -0.23
CA PHE A 126 3.92 24.55 0.63
C PHE A 126 4.27 23.81 1.90
N LYS A 127 3.78 24.33 3.03
CA LYS A 127 3.84 23.63 4.33
C LYS A 127 2.42 23.42 4.82
N THR A 128 2.07 22.17 5.15
CA THR A 128 0.76 21.78 5.67
C THR A 128 0.95 20.96 6.94
N GLU A 129 0.21 21.26 7.98
CA GLU A 129 0.10 20.43 9.17
C GLU A 129 -0.86 19.27 8.87
N LEU A 130 -0.35 18.04 8.82
CA LEU A 130 -1.15 16.83 8.60
C LEU A 130 -1.73 16.31 9.92
N SER A 131 -1.02 16.47 11.02
CA SER A 131 -1.44 16.10 12.37
C SER A 131 -0.60 16.85 13.39
N LYS A 132 -0.96 16.75 14.69
CA LYS A 132 -0.14 17.31 15.79
C LYS A 132 1.30 16.76 15.87
N TYR A 133 1.59 15.70 15.10
CA TYR A 133 2.90 15.03 15.10
C TYR A 133 3.62 15.09 13.75
N THR A 134 2.99 15.65 12.70
CA THR A 134 3.55 15.59 11.34
C THR A 134 3.24 16.83 10.55
N ASN A 135 4.28 17.48 10.03
CA ASN A 135 4.21 18.52 9.00
C ASN A 135 4.59 17.95 7.64
N GLU A 136 3.90 18.37 6.58
CA GLU A 136 4.27 18.07 5.20
C GLU A 136 4.87 19.30 4.52
N TYR A 137 6.04 19.14 3.91
CA TYR A 137 6.66 20.11 3.03
C TYR A 137 6.61 19.59 1.60
N LYS A 138 5.89 20.30 0.74
CA LYS A 138 5.73 19.96 -0.66
C LYS A 138 6.27 21.11 -1.53
N PHE A 139 7.06 20.76 -2.56
CA PHE A 139 7.46 21.74 -3.56
C PHE A 139 7.37 21.13 -4.96
N THR A 140 6.94 21.96 -5.91
CA THR A 140 6.80 21.58 -7.33
C THR A 140 7.74 22.43 -8.17
N MET A 141 8.50 21.78 -9.03
CA MET A 141 9.47 22.43 -9.90
C MET A 141 8.77 23.33 -10.91
N PRO A 142 9.29 24.55 -11.17
CA PRO A 142 8.68 25.46 -12.13
C PRO A 142 8.95 25.04 -13.56
N ASN A 143 8.09 25.46 -14.50
CA ASN A 143 8.29 25.36 -15.95
C ASN A 143 8.65 23.94 -16.44
N VAL A 144 7.99 22.91 -15.89
CA VAL A 144 8.22 21.52 -16.30
C VAL A 144 7.71 21.28 -17.71
N LYS A 145 8.54 20.67 -18.57
CA LYS A 145 8.21 20.30 -19.96
C LYS A 145 8.86 18.96 -20.28
N VAL A 146 8.33 18.29 -21.27
CA VAL A 146 8.93 17.06 -21.83
C VAL A 146 10.37 17.34 -22.23
N GLY A 147 11.28 16.44 -21.82
CA GLY A 147 12.71 16.56 -22.08
C GLY A 147 13.50 17.43 -21.10
N CYS A 148 12.86 18.03 -20.08
CA CYS A 148 13.57 18.80 -19.06
C CYS A 148 14.33 17.89 -18.07
N VAL A 149 15.26 18.52 -17.36
CA VAL A 149 15.90 17.94 -16.18
C VAL A 149 15.53 18.80 -14.97
N VAL A 150 15.04 18.20 -13.91
CA VAL A 150 14.82 18.86 -12.62
C VAL A 150 15.91 18.46 -11.65
N GLU A 151 16.36 19.41 -10.84
CA GLU A 151 17.41 19.17 -9.86
C GLU A 151 17.13 19.94 -8.58
N TYR A 152 17.23 19.25 -7.43
CA TYR A 152 17.08 19.89 -6.14
C TYR A 152 18.03 19.30 -5.10
N LYS A 153 18.36 20.14 -4.12
CA LYS A 153 19.04 19.74 -2.91
C LYS A 153 18.48 20.46 -1.70
N TYR A 154 18.48 19.75 -0.57
CA TYR A 154 18.06 20.30 0.71
C TYR A 154 18.71 19.55 1.86
N ARG A 155 18.50 20.05 3.08
CA ARG A 155 18.96 19.47 4.33
C ARG A 155 17.76 19.34 5.28
N ILE A 156 17.67 18.23 5.99
CA ILE A 156 16.74 18.05 7.10
C ILE A 156 17.57 18.00 8.38
N ASN A 157 17.21 18.84 9.35
CA ASN A 157 17.75 18.82 10.71
C ASN A 157 16.71 18.16 11.61
N SER A 158 17.07 17.05 12.27
CA SER A 158 16.19 16.28 13.14
C SER A 158 16.73 16.21 14.56
N PRO A 159 15.96 16.62 15.58
CA PRO A 159 16.30 16.40 16.97
C PRO A 159 16.13 14.93 17.40
N PHE A 160 15.45 14.12 16.56
CA PHE A 160 15.16 12.72 16.84
C PHE A 160 16.32 11.82 16.39
N ILE A 161 17.39 11.78 17.19
CA ILE A 161 18.66 11.10 16.86
C ILE A 161 18.52 9.59 16.61
N TYR A 162 17.45 8.97 17.08
CA TYR A 162 17.17 7.54 16.93
C TYR A 162 16.36 7.22 15.65
N ASN A 163 15.75 8.23 15.01
CA ASN A 163 14.88 8.04 13.87
C ASN A 163 15.62 8.31 12.55
N VAL A 164 16.39 7.32 12.09
CA VAL A 164 17.07 7.40 10.79
C VAL A 164 16.13 6.87 9.72
N ASP A 165 15.69 7.76 8.82
CA ASP A 165 14.88 7.35 7.69
C ASP A 165 15.55 6.24 6.86
N GLN A 166 14.74 5.37 6.28
CA GLN A 166 15.20 4.28 5.43
C GLN A 166 15.92 4.81 4.17
N PHE A 167 17.08 4.22 3.86
CA PHE A 167 17.79 4.45 2.60
C PHE A 167 17.15 3.60 1.50
N VAL A 168 16.37 4.22 0.62
CA VAL A 168 15.71 3.55 -0.50
C VAL A 168 16.55 3.68 -1.75
N PHE A 169 16.90 2.54 -2.35
CA PHE A 169 17.76 2.48 -3.53
C PHE A 169 16.98 2.19 -4.82
N GLN A 170 15.83 1.52 -4.73
CA GLN A 170 15.02 1.16 -5.87
C GLN A 170 13.74 1.96 -5.91
N HIS A 171 13.35 2.42 -7.09
CA HIS A 171 12.18 3.27 -7.34
C HIS A 171 11.35 2.67 -8.49
N ASP A 172 10.19 3.26 -8.75
CA ASP A 172 9.29 2.93 -9.86
C ASP A 172 9.82 3.34 -11.25
N VAL A 173 10.87 4.18 -11.26
CA VAL A 173 11.66 4.52 -12.45
C VAL A 173 13.13 4.15 -12.25
N PRO A 174 13.90 3.94 -13.31
CA PRO A 174 15.33 3.58 -13.22
C PRO A 174 16.16 4.68 -12.53
N VAL A 175 17.27 4.28 -11.91
CA VAL A 175 18.27 5.21 -11.35
C VAL A 175 19.62 4.93 -11.96
N LYS A 176 20.27 5.93 -12.57
CA LYS A 176 21.60 5.78 -13.17
C LYS A 176 22.69 5.68 -12.13
N LYS A 177 22.67 6.57 -11.13
CA LYS A 177 23.68 6.65 -10.08
C LYS A 177 23.06 6.92 -8.71
N ILE A 178 23.43 6.12 -7.71
CA ILE A 178 23.11 6.34 -6.31
C ILE A 178 24.39 6.42 -5.51
N GLU A 179 24.53 7.46 -4.71
CA GLU A 179 25.53 7.57 -3.67
C GLU A 179 24.83 7.82 -2.34
N ALA A 180 24.99 6.92 -1.40
CA ALA A 180 24.41 7.08 -0.09
C ALA A 180 25.46 6.83 1.00
N ARG A 181 25.38 7.62 2.08
CA ARG A 181 26.36 7.58 3.16
C ARG A 181 25.68 7.75 4.51
N PHE A 182 25.99 6.86 5.44
CA PHE A 182 25.59 6.96 6.83
C PHE A 182 26.82 7.09 7.73
N GLU A 183 26.88 8.12 8.55
CA GLU A 183 27.97 8.38 9.49
C GLU A 183 27.42 8.45 10.91
N ALA A 184 27.82 7.52 11.77
CA ALA A 184 27.37 7.46 13.15
C ALA A 184 28.55 7.56 14.12
N PRO A 185 28.46 8.39 15.20
CA PRO A 185 29.44 8.38 16.30
C PRO A 185 29.51 6.97 16.92
N GLU A 186 30.69 6.59 17.42
CA GLU A 186 30.87 5.30 18.12
C GLU A 186 29.98 5.13 19.35
N TYR A 187 29.42 6.24 19.84
CA TYR A 187 28.46 6.24 20.94
C TYR A 187 27.12 5.65 20.58
N PHE A 188 26.80 5.50 19.27
CA PHE A 188 25.55 5.01 18.75
C PHE A 188 25.76 3.67 18.04
N THR A 189 25.11 2.64 18.54
CA THR A 189 25.12 1.32 17.89
C THR A 189 23.81 1.09 17.18
N PHE A 190 23.88 0.89 15.86
CA PHE A 190 22.71 0.63 15.01
C PHE A 190 22.66 -0.82 14.57
N LYS A 191 21.44 -1.34 14.53
CA LYS A 191 21.09 -2.56 13.81
C LYS A 191 20.79 -2.17 12.36
N GLU A 192 21.46 -2.82 11.42
CA GLU A 192 21.26 -2.65 9.99
C GLU A 192 20.33 -3.76 9.48
N SER A 193 19.29 -3.36 8.75
CA SER A 193 18.30 -4.27 8.17
C SER A 193 18.11 -3.95 6.69
N THR A 194 18.25 -4.97 5.83
CA THR A 194 18.10 -4.82 4.37
C THR A 194 16.77 -5.38 3.89
N ARG A 195 16.22 -4.80 2.82
CA ARG A 195 15.02 -5.26 2.12
C ARG A 195 15.25 -5.26 0.61
N GLY A 196 14.36 -5.96 -0.12
CA GLY A 196 14.34 -6.01 -1.59
C GLY A 196 15.24 -7.08 -2.17
N TYR A 197 15.31 -7.11 -3.48
CA TYR A 197 15.94 -8.21 -4.25
C TYR A 197 17.29 -7.84 -4.86
N LEU A 198 17.70 -6.56 -4.83
CA LEU A 198 19.01 -6.15 -5.32
C LEU A 198 20.10 -6.52 -4.31
N SER A 199 21.19 -7.10 -4.81
CA SER A 199 22.40 -7.30 -4.00
C SER A 199 23.08 -5.96 -3.76
N ILE A 200 23.07 -5.49 -2.50
CA ILE A 200 23.66 -4.22 -2.09
C ILE A 200 24.78 -4.51 -1.11
N THR A 201 26.02 -4.16 -1.50
CA THR A 201 27.20 -4.36 -0.65
C THR A 201 27.74 -3.01 -0.20
N PRO A 202 27.61 -2.65 1.08
CA PRO A 202 28.15 -1.42 1.61
C PRO A 202 29.67 -1.48 1.78
N LYS A 203 30.34 -0.35 1.61
CA LYS A 203 31.72 -0.14 2.07
C LYS A 203 31.70 0.42 3.49
N LYS A 204 32.37 -0.24 4.43
CA LYS A 204 32.43 0.19 5.83
C LYS A 204 33.85 0.68 6.17
N SER A 205 33.91 1.81 6.83
CA SER A 205 35.16 2.43 7.29
C SER A 205 34.95 3.19 8.61
N SER A 206 36.01 3.68 9.20
CA SER A 206 35.93 4.56 10.35
C SER A 206 36.92 5.69 10.24
N GLN A 207 36.57 6.84 10.81
CA GLN A 207 37.40 8.04 10.83
C GLN A 207 37.36 8.65 12.23
N THR A 208 38.47 9.25 12.68
CA THR A 208 38.49 10.06 13.90
C THR A 208 37.88 11.42 13.63
N ASP A 209 36.98 11.85 14.50
CA ASP A 209 36.33 13.16 14.49
C ASP A 209 36.45 13.79 15.88
N LYS A 210 36.07 15.05 16.07
CA LYS A 210 36.18 15.78 17.32
C LYS A 210 34.93 16.60 17.60
N ILE A 211 34.53 16.63 18.87
CA ILE A 211 33.54 17.58 19.38
C ILE A 211 34.23 18.54 20.34
N LYS A 212 33.80 19.80 20.27
CA LYS A 212 34.32 20.83 21.14
C LYS A 212 33.41 21.00 22.35
N LEU A 213 33.95 20.75 23.53
CA LEU A 213 33.26 20.95 24.80
C LEU A 213 33.77 22.24 25.44
N THR A 214 32.87 23.12 25.86
CA THR A 214 33.22 24.37 26.54
C THR A 214 32.74 24.30 27.98
N SER A 215 33.67 24.30 28.89
CA SER A 215 33.39 24.31 30.33
C SER A 215 33.68 25.69 30.92
N ARG A 216 32.88 26.12 31.90
CA ARG A 216 33.15 27.35 32.68
C ARG A 216 33.64 26.96 34.06
N THR A 217 34.76 27.54 34.44
CA THR A 217 35.26 27.44 35.84
C THR A 217 34.35 28.21 36.79
N SER A 218 34.41 27.89 38.08
CA SER A 218 33.70 28.61 39.15
C SER A 218 34.00 30.11 39.21
N ILE A 219 35.17 30.54 38.66
CA ILE A 219 35.59 31.94 38.55
C ILE A 219 35.24 32.59 37.21
N GLY A 220 34.35 31.95 36.39
CA GLY A 220 33.83 32.51 35.14
C GLY A 220 34.72 32.42 33.90
N ARG A 221 35.89 31.78 33.99
CA ARG A 221 36.74 31.53 32.82
C ARG A 221 36.21 30.35 32.02
N SER A 222 36.05 30.56 30.72
CA SER A 222 35.69 29.47 29.76
C SER A 222 36.97 28.81 29.26
N TYR A 223 37.02 27.49 29.23
CA TYR A 223 38.01 26.72 28.50
C TYR A 223 37.30 25.72 27.59
N SER A 224 37.91 25.44 26.45
CA SER A 224 37.42 24.50 25.48
C SER A 224 38.36 23.33 25.37
N GLU A 225 37.78 22.13 25.33
CA GLU A 225 38.52 20.88 25.15
C GLU A 225 37.97 20.16 23.94
N ASP A 226 38.83 19.60 23.09
CA ASP A 226 38.47 18.77 21.97
C ASP A 226 38.36 17.31 22.44
N LEU A 227 37.14 16.74 22.43
CA LEU A 227 36.95 15.33 22.70
C LEU A 227 36.94 14.57 21.36
N ALA A 228 37.98 13.77 21.14
CA ALA A 228 38.11 12.93 19.96
C ALA A 228 37.23 11.68 20.10
N PHE A 229 36.56 11.28 19.03
CA PHE A 229 35.76 10.06 18.97
C PHE A 229 35.89 9.41 17.59
N LYS A 230 35.53 8.12 17.47
CA LYS A 230 35.45 7.44 16.18
C LYS A 230 34.04 7.62 15.56
N LYS A 231 34.05 7.94 14.29
CA LYS A 231 32.86 7.99 13.44
C LYS A 231 32.86 6.78 12.52
N ASN A 232 31.85 5.92 12.65
CA ASN A 232 31.64 4.77 11.78
C ASN A 232 30.94 5.23 10.50
N ILE A 233 31.41 4.79 9.35
CA ILE A 233 30.96 5.25 8.04
C ILE A 233 30.54 4.03 7.24
N THR A 234 29.31 4.07 6.70
CA THR A 234 28.79 3.10 5.73
C THR A 234 28.45 3.82 4.43
N GLU A 235 29.01 3.36 3.32
CA GLU A 235 28.83 3.98 2.00
C GLU A 235 28.22 2.97 1.04
N PHE A 236 27.32 3.45 0.20
CA PHE A 236 26.67 2.73 -0.88
C PHE A 236 26.93 3.48 -2.18
N ASP A 237 27.38 2.76 -3.18
CA ASP A 237 27.65 3.26 -4.53
C ASP A 237 27.04 2.29 -5.52
N LEU A 238 25.90 2.68 -6.12
CA LEU A 238 25.12 1.84 -7.04
C LEU A 238 25.01 2.54 -8.40
N ASN A 239 25.14 1.75 -9.45
CA ASN A 239 24.97 2.22 -10.83
C ASN A 239 23.89 1.39 -11.52
N SER A 240 23.13 2.03 -12.41
CA SER A 240 22.18 1.34 -13.28
C SER A 240 21.16 0.49 -12.53
N VAL A 241 20.52 1.08 -11.52
CA VAL A 241 19.48 0.41 -10.72
C VAL A 241 18.19 0.33 -11.53
N PRO A 242 17.65 -0.88 -11.75
CA PRO A 242 16.39 -1.05 -12.50
C PRO A 242 15.19 -0.54 -11.71
N ALA A 243 14.15 -0.15 -12.43
CA ALA A 243 12.86 0.17 -11.84
C ALA A 243 12.23 -1.07 -11.19
N LEU A 244 11.47 -0.87 -10.11
CA LEU A 244 10.51 -1.82 -9.59
C LEU A 244 9.13 -1.28 -9.90
N LYS A 245 8.53 -1.76 -10.99
CA LYS A 245 7.22 -1.30 -11.46
C LYS A 245 6.12 -1.90 -10.61
N ASP A 246 5.16 -1.05 -10.26
CA ASP A 246 3.93 -1.48 -9.61
C ASP A 246 3.02 -2.24 -10.59
N GLU A 247 2.20 -3.11 -10.05
CA GLU A 247 1.22 -3.88 -10.79
C GLU A 247 0.02 -4.19 -9.88
N PRO A 248 -1.19 -4.34 -10.42
CA PRO A 248 -2.36 -4.68 -9.61
C PRO A 248 -2.13 -5.87 -8.66
N TYR A 249 -2.83 -5.84 -7.54
CA TYR A 249 -2.74 -6.86 -6.50
C TYR A 249 -1.37 -6.94 -5.81
N VAL A 250 -0.73 -5.81 -5.55
CA VAL A 250 0.34 -5.69 -4.57
C VAL A 250 -0.22 -5.11 -3.27
N ASN A 251 0.25 -5.60 -2.13
CA ASN A 251 -0.18 -5.03 -0.84
C ASN A 251 0.43 -3.64 -0.61
N ASN A 252 1.74 -3.52 -0.80
CA ASN A 252 2.50 -2.27 -0.78
C ASN A 252 3.85 -2.52 -1.47
N ILE A 253 4.09 -1.84 -2.58
CA ILE A 253 5.32 -2.01 -3.37
C ILE A 253 6.58 -1.62 -2.58
N ASP A 254 6.46 -0.73 -1.58
CA ASP A 254 7.59 -0.30 -0.75
C ASP A 254 8.17 -1.44 0.13
N ASN A 255 7.40 -2.50 0.37
CA ASN A 255 7.90 -3.71 1.05
C ASN A 255 9.00 -4.42 0.25
N TYR A 256 9.01 -4.24 -1.06
CA TYR A 256 9.86 -4.99 -2.01
C TYR A 256 10.97 -4.13 -2.63
N LYS A 257 10.90 -2.81 -2.45
CA LYS A 257 11.97 -1.89 -2.86
C LYS A 257 13.25 -2.18 -2.10
N SER A 258 14.35 -2.28 -2.83
CA SER A 258 15.67 -2.50 -2.22
C SER A 258 16.10 -1.29 -1.41
N SER A 259 16.40 -1.52 -0.15
CA SER A 259 16.61 -0.47 0.85
C SER A 259 17.37 -0.98 2.08
N VAL A 260 17.87 -0.03 2.87
CA VAL A 260 18.52 -0.29 4.16
C VAL A 260 17.90 0.62 5.23
N LYS A 261 17.52 0.03 6.37
CA LYS A 261 17.06 0.75 7.56
C LYS A 261 18.08 0.59 8.68
N TYR A 262 18.34 1.68 9.40
CA TYR A 262 19.16 1.72 10.61
C TYR A 262 18.27 1.97 11.81
N GLU A 263 18.32 1.07 12.79
CA GLU A 263 17.60 1.19 14.06
C GLU A 263 18.58 1.29 15.21
N LEU A 264 18.47 2.34 16.05
CA LEU A 264 19.34 2.55 17.19
C LEU A 264 19.09 1.45 18.24
N SER A 265 20.12 0.61 18.47
CA SER A 265 20.06 -0.47 19.47
C SER A 265 20.39 0.01 20.87
N TYR A 266 21.47 0.77 21.01
CA TYR A 266 21.85 1.40 22.28
C TYR A 266 22.75 2.59 22.06
N THR A 267 22.81 3.46 23.09
CA THR A 267 23.81 4.52 23.20
C THR A 267 24.75 4.22 24.37
N LYS A 268 26.04 4.50 24.15
CA LYS A 268 27.10 4.34 25.15
C LYS A 268 27.99 5.55 25.12
N TYR A 269 27.68 6.53 25.94
CA TYR A 269 28.54 7.70 26.13
C TYR A 269 29.65 7.41 27.14
N PRO A 270 30.80 8.15 27.09
CA PRO A 270 31.77 8.14 28.16
C PRO A 270 31.09 8.49 29.50
N ASP A 271 31.45 7.79 30.55
CA ASP A 271 30.99 8.04 31.93
C ASP A 271 29.46 8.01 32.15
N ALA A 272 28.69 7.43 31.20
CA ALA A 272 27.28 7.27 31.33
C ALA A 272 26.89 5.77 31.21
N PRO A 273 25.82 5.33 31.90
CA PRO A 273 25.32 3.97 31.72
C PRO A 273 24.83 3.76 30.29
N ILE A 274 24.96 2.52 29.82
CA ILE A 274 24.40 2.12 28.51
C ILE A 274 22.88 2.31 28.55
N LYS A 275 22.34 3.08 27.60
CA LYS A 275 20.92 3.22 27.39
C LYS A 275 20.51 2.34 26.20
N SER A 276 19.84 1.25 26.48
CA SER A 276 19.28 0.35 25.46
C SER A 276 17.97 0.91 24.93
N TYR A 277 17.75 0.67 23.64
CA TYR A 277 16.49 0.94 22.94
C TYR A 277 15.87 -0.40 22.54
N THR A 278 14.72 -0.35 21.93
CA THR A 278 13.95 -1.54 21.56
C THR A 278 14.72 -2.40 20.56
N THR A 279 15.17 -3.58 20.98
CA THR A 279 16.00 -4.49 20.16
C THR A 279 15.31 -5.82 19.86
N SER A 280 14.30 -6.20 20.63
CA SER A 280 13.52 -7.42 20.48
C SER A 280 12.02 -7.14 20.38
N TRP A 281 11.26 -8.11 19.89
CA TRP A 281 9.79 -7.98 19.88
C TRP A 281 9.20 -7.89 21.28
N SER A 282 9.83 -8.54 22.27
CA SER A 282 9.40 -8.43 23.67
C SER A 282 9.58 -6.99 24.19
N ASP A 283 10.69 -6.34 23.86
CA ASP A 283 10.93 -4.95 24.25
C ASP A 283 9.92 -3.99 23.57
N VAL A 284 9.64 -4.21 22.26
CA VAL A 284 8.61 -3.46 21.53
C VAL A 284 7.25 -3.57 22.23
N VAL A 285 6.85 -4.80 22.54
CA VAL A 285 5.56 -5.09 23.16
C VAL A 285 5.47 -4.48 24.56
N ASN A 286 6.50 -4.63 25.38
CA ASN A 286 6.55 -3.99 26.71
C ASN A 286 6.44 -2.47 26.59
N THR A 287 7.25 -1.86 25.72
CA THR A 287 7.25 -0.40 25.55
C THR A 287 5.88 0.11 25.11
N ILE A 288 5.19 -0.61 24.19
CA ILE A 288 3.84 -0.23 23.74
C ILE A 288 2.83 -0.45 24.87
N TYR A 289 2.88 -1.61 25.54
CA TYR A 289 1.90 -1.96 26.57
C TYR A 289 2.00 -1.06 27.81
N ASP A 290 3.22 -0.68 28.21
CA ASP A 290 3.47 0.18 29.36
C ASP A 290 3.18 1.67 29.09
N ASN A 291 2.98 2.04 27.82
CA ASN A 291 2.67 3.41 27.45
C ASN A 291 1.27 3.81 27.98
N SER A 292 1.16 4.99 28.56
CA SER A 292 -0.08 5.52 29.15
C SER A 292 -1.26 5.58 28.19
N ASN A 293 -0.99 5.65 26.89
CA ASN A 293 -2.01 5.71 25.83
C ASN A 293 -2.36 4.33 25.25
N PHE A 294 -1.92 3.21 25.86
CA PHE A 294 -2.24 1.85 25.39
C PHE A 294 -2.68 0.92 26.53
N GLY A 295 -1.78 0.28 27.26
CA GLY A 295 -2.12 -0.73 28.27
C GLY A 295 -2.98 -0.19 29.42
N PRO A 296 -2.64 0.96 30.04
CA PRO A 296 -3.48 1.60 31.04
C PRO A 296 -4.89 1.94 30.57
N GLU A 297 -5.10 2.16 29.27
CA GLU A 297 -6.42 2.40 28.68
C GLU A 297 -7.35 1.17 28.77
N LEU A 298 -6.80 -0.04 28.68
CA LEU A 298 -7.54 -1.31 28.83
C LEU A 298 -8.09 -1.52 30.24
N ASN A 299 -7.49 -0.88 31.26
CA ASN A 299 -7.87 -1.03 32.66
C ASN A 299 -8.97 -0.05 33.09
N LYS A 300 -9.31 0.95 32.27
CA LYS A 300 -10.39 1.91 32.53
C LYS A 300 -11.74 1.27 32.26
N LYS A 301 -12.58 1.08 33.29
CA LYS A 301 -13.87 0.38 33.16
C LYS A 301 -15.08 1.24 33.54
N GLY A 302 -14.98 2.07 34.55
CA GLY A 302 -16.09 2.79 35.14
C GLY A 302 -16.87 3.74 34.22
N TYR A 303 -16.54 3.86 32.95
CA TYR A 303 -17.29 4.65 31.98
C TYR A 303 -18.27 3.83 31.15
N PHE A 304 -18.16 2.47 31.18
CA PHE A 304 -18.99 1.58 30.38
C PHE A 304 -19.60 0.39 31.16
N GLU A 305 -19.16 0.11 32.39
CA GLU A 305 -19.53 -1.10 33.14
C GLU A 305 -21.04 -1.33 33.17
N ASP A 306 -21.80 -0.32 33.61
CA ASP A 306 -23.29 -0.42 33.72
C ASP A 306 -23.94 -0.70 32.36
N ASP A 307 -23.45 -0.09 31.28
CA ASP A 307 -23.99 -0.28 29.92
C ASP A 307 -23.75 -1.70 29.42
N ILE A 308 -22.54 -2.24 29.64
CA ILE A 308 -22.20 -3.58 29.19
C ILE A 308 -22.85 -4.66 30.05
N ASP A 309 -22.91 -4.49 31.37
CA ASP A 309 -23.59 -5.42 32.27
C ASP A 309 -25.09 -5.53 31.92
N ALA A 310 -25.74 -4.41 31.66
CA ALA A 310 -27.12 -4.41 31.17
C ALA A 310 -27.28 -5.10 29.81
N LEU A 311 -26.35 -4.86 28.87
CA LEU A 311 -26.38 -5.43 27.52
C LEU A 311 -26.29 -6.96 27.53
N ILE A 312 -25.48 -7.52 28.41
CA ILE A 312 -25.21 -8.97 28.44
C ILE A 312 -25.93 -9.74 29.55
N ALA A 313 -26.77 -9.07 30.33
CA ALA A 313 -27.40 -9.61 31.56
C ALA A 313 -28.08 -10.98 31.37
N THR A 314 -28.70 -11.22 30.20
CA THR A 314 -29.41 -12.46 29.86
C THR A 314 -28.65 -13.39 28.93
N VAL A 315 -27.45 -13.03 28.53
CA VAL A 315 -26.66 -13.74 27.51
C VAL A 315 -25.50 -14.47 28.16
N SER A 316 -25.51 -15.79 28.15
CA SER A 316 -24.40 -16.62 28.66
C SER A 316 -23.43 -17.09 27.57
N ASN A 317 -23.87 -17.20 26.33
CA ASN A 317 -23.06 -17.71 25.24
C ASN A 317 -21.93 -16.72 24.88
N PRO A 318 -20.63 -17.13 24.87
CA PRO A 318 -19.49 -16.27 24.62
C PRO A 318 -19.51 -15.62 23.23
N LEU A 319 -19.93 -16.35 22.18
CA LEU A 319 -20.01 -15.85 20.81
C LEU A 319 -21.09 -14.76 20.69
N GLN A 320 -22.25 -14.96 21.34
CA GLN A 320 -23.33 -13.96 21.36
C GLN A 320 -22.90 -12.71 22.13
N ARG A 321 -22.22 -12.85 23.29
CA ARG A 321 -21.65 -11.70 24.03
C ARG A 321 -20.68 -10.93 23.15
N THR A 322 -19.78 -11.62 22.47
CA THR A 322 -18.82 -11.00 21.54
C THR A 322 -19.54 -10.19 20.47
N ALA A 323 -20.57 -10.74 19.83
CA ALA A 323 -21.33 -10.07 18.78
C ALA A 323 -22.10 -8.84 19.30
N LEU A 324 -22.73 -8.93 20.48
CA LEU A 324 -23.46 -7.83 21.11
C LEU A 324 -22.54 -6.66 21.44
N ILE A 325 -21.43 -6.92 22.13
CA ILE A 325 -20.44 -5.89 22.52
C ILE A 325 -19.81 -5.25 21.29
N PHE A 326 -19.45 -6.06 20.31
CA PHE A 326 -18.88 -5.56 19.04
C PHE A 326 -19.84 -4.60 18.33
N ASN A 327 -21.11 -4.98 18.19
CA ASN A 327 -22.13 -4.12 17.59
C ASN A 327 -22.42 -2.85 18.45
N TYR A 328 -22.37 -2.99 19.77
CA TYR A 328 -22.52 -1.86 20.66
C TYR A 328 -21.44 -0.80 20.42
N VAL A 329 -20.16 -1.20 20.39
CA VAL A 329 -19.04 -0.27 20.17
C VAL A 329 -19.12 0.39 18.79
N LYS A 330 -19.39 -0.37 17.71
CA LYS A 330 -19.56 0.16 16.35
C LYS A 330 -20.66 1.23 16.23
N ASN A 331 -21.73 1.07 17.01
CA ASN A 331 -22.84 2.02 17.00
C ASN A 331 -22.61 3.21 17.95
N LYS A 332 -21.81 3.02 18.99
CA LYS A 332 -21.56 4.01 20.03
C LYS A 332 -20.50 5.03 19.63
N VAL A 333 -19.39 4.58 18.99
CA VAL A 333 -18.25 5.46 18.69
C VAL A 333 -17.91 5.39 17.20
N LYS A 334 -17.86 6.55 16.56
CA LYS A 334 -17.50 6.69 15.15
C LYS A 334 -15.98 6.90 15.00
N TRP A 335 -15.41 6.29 13.99
CA TRP A 335 -14.02 6.52 13.65
C TRP A 335 -13.81 7.91 13.02
N ASN A 336 -12.81 8.64 13.50
CA ASN A 336 -12.48 10.00 13.06
C ASN A 336 -11.52 10.04 11.83
N GLY A 337 -11.14 8.88 11.30
CA GLY A 337 -10.20 8.77 10.15
C GLY A 337 -8.72 8.67 10.55
N TYR A 338 -8.36 8.88 11.83
CA TYR A 338 -6.96 8.82 12.27
C TYR A 338 -6.52 7.39 12.61
N TYR A 339 -5.35 7.04 12.09
CA TYR A 339 -4.63 5.81 12.39
C TYR A 339 -3.78 5.97 13.66
N GLY A 340 -3.50 4.86 14.30
CA GLY A 340 -2.62 4.75 15.46
C GLY A 340 -2.91 3.49 16.26
N TYR A 341 -1.91 2.96 16.94
CA TYR A 341 -2.12 1.91 17.94
C TYR A 341 -2.30 2.49 19.36
N GLY A 342 -1.97 3.77 19.60
CA GLY A 342 -2.18 4.49 20.84
C GLY A 342 -3.35 5.47 20.75
N THR A 343 -3.98 5.73 21.90
CA THR A 343 -5.07 6.72 22.03
C THR A 343 -4.54 8.16 21.98
N ASP A 344 -5.32 9.07 21.41
CA ASP A 344 -5.03 10.52 21.41
C ASP A 344 -5.60 11.22 22.65
N ASP A 345 -6.90 11.07 22.89
CA ASP A 345 -7.61 11.71 24.01
C ASP A 345 -8.02 10.69 25.09
N GLY A 346 -7.85 9.40 24.81
CA GLY A 346 -8.14 8.28 25.67
C GLY A 346 -9.56 7.74 25.52
N VAL A 347 -9.73 6.45 25.83
CA VAL A 347 -10.99 5.70 25.62
C VAL A 347 -12.20 6.32 26.32
N LYS A 348 -12.03 6.92 27.52
CA LYS A 348 -13.12 7.55 28.27
C LYS A 348 -13.66 8.79 27.56
N GLN A 349 -12.75 9.61 27.01
CA GLN A 349 -13.14 10.82 26.28
C GLN A 349 -13.82 10.45 24.95
N ALA A 350 -13.24 9.52 24.20
CA ALA A 350 -13.81 9.02 22.94
C ALA A 350 -15.21 8.41 23.15
N TYR A 351 -15.44 7.68 24.24
CA TYR A 351 -16.75 7.15 24.59
C TYR A 351 -17.78 8.25 24.83
N LYS A 352 -17.39 9.32 25.56
CA LYS A 352 -18.25 10.48 25.85
C LYS A 352 -18.60 11.27 24.59
N ASP A 353 -17.58 11.50 23.73
CA ASP A 353 -17.74 12.32 22.53
C ASP A 353 -18.29 11.51 21.34
N GLN A 354 -18.37 10.18 21.48
CA GLN A 354 -18.84 9.23 20.46
C GLN A 354 -18.00 9.27 19.16
N VAL A 355 -16.78 9.73 19.26
CA VAL A 355 -15.80 9.81 18.16
C VAL A 355 -14.43 9.48 18.71
N GLY A 356 -13.65 8.70 17.98
CA GLY A 356 -12.30 8.33 18.39
C GLY A 356 -11.42 7.85 17.24
N ASN A 357 -10.12 7.73 17.51
CA ASN A 357 -9.17 7.12 16.58
C ASN A 357 -9.27 5.58 16.63
N VAL A 358 -8.47 4.90 15.83
CA VAL A 358 -8.43 3.41 15.76
C VAL A 358 -8.22 2.79 17.14
N ALA A 359 -7.25 3.31 17.91
CA ALA A 359 -6.89 2.74 19.21
C ALA A 359 -7.99 2.96 20.25
N GLU A 360 -8.56 4.16 20.31
CA GLU A 360 -9.65 4.46 21.23
C GLU A 360 -10.82 3.50 21.06
N ILE A 361 -11.21 3.21 19.81
CA ILE A 361 -12.33 2.32 19.50
C ILE A 361 -11.98 0.85 19.82
N ASN A 362 -10.84 0.34 19.36
CA ASN A 362 -10.54 -1.09 19.46
C ASN A 362 -9.95 -1.50 20.83
N LEU A 363 -9.27 -0.60 21.55
CA LEU A 363 -8.90 -0.82 22.96
C LEU A 363 -10.14 -0.80 23.86
N MET A 364 -11.08 0.12 23.63
CA MET A 364 -12.39 0.16 24.30
C MET A 364 -13.13 -1.16 24.07
N LEU A 365 -13.23 -1.63 22.82
CA LEU A 365 -13.83 -2.92 22.49
C LEU A 365 -13.16 -4.06 23.26
N THR A 366 -11.82 -4.10 23.26
CA THR A 366 -11.06 -5.13 23.98
C THR A 366 -11.34 -5.10 25.49
N ALA A 367 -11.37 -3.91 26.11
CA ALA A 367 -11.67 -3.73 27.53
C ALA A 367 -13.09 -4.19 27.87
N MET A 368 -14.09 -3.87 27.06
CA MET A 368 -15.48 -4.31 27.26
C MET A 368 -15.63 -5.84 27.12
N LEU A 369 -14.92 -6.46 26.15
CA LEU A 369 -14.91 -7.92 25.99
C LEU A 369 -14.25 -8.60 27.21
N GLN A 370 -13.15 -8.05 27.73
CA GLN A 370 -12.50 -8.54 28.94
C GLN A 370 -13.39 -8.40 30.17
N HIS A 371 -14.11 -7.27 30.32
CA HIS A 371 -15.08 -7.06 31.39
C HIS A 371 -16.21 -8.09 31.36
N ALA A 372 -16.67 -8.47 30.16
CA ALA A 372 -17.67 -9.53 29.97
C ALA A 372 -17.15 -10.95 30.23
N GLY A 373 -15.91 -11.13 30.75
CA GLY A 373 -15.28 -12.41 31.07
C GLY A 373 -14.73 -13.17 29.87
N LEU A 374 -14.56 -12.50 28.72
CA LEU A 374 -13.99 -13.12 27.51
C LEU A 374 -12.45 -12.97 27.50
N ARG A 375 -11.76 -13.96 26.94
CA ARG A 375 -10.31 -13.90 26.72
C ARG A 375 -10.04 -13.06 25.48
N ALA A 376 -9.99 -11.73 25.65
CA ALA A 376 -9.77 -10.78 24.60
C ALA A 376 -8.42 -10.08 24.76
N TYR A 377 -7.76 -9.76 23.63
CA TYR A 377 -6.44 -9.15 23.57
C TYR A 377 -6.37 -8.15 22.43
N PRO A 378 -5.61 -7.06 22.57
CA PRO A 378 -5.33 -6.17 21.44
C PRO A 378 -4.33 -6.84 20.48
N VAL A 379 -4.49 -6.56 19.19
CA VAL A 379 -3.60 -7.02 18.12
C VAL A 379 -3.03 -5.81 17.42
N LEU A 380 -1.73 -5.63 17.50
CA LEU A 380 -1.03 -4.63 16.70
C LEU A 380 -1.05 -5.02 15.23
N VAL A 381 -1.43 -4.10 14.38
CA VAL A 381 -1.54 -4.28 12.93
C VAL A 381 -0.78 -3.17 12.23
N SER A 382 -0.08 -3.53 11.16
CA SER A 382 0.42 -2.58 10.18
C SER A 382 -0.53 -2.57 8.99
N THR A 383 -1.09 -1.42 8.66
CA THR A 383 -1.98 -1.35 7.51
C THR A 383 -1.25 -1.61 6.19
N ARG A 384 -1.97 -2.00 5.14
CA ARG A 384 -1.39 -2.25 3.80
C ARG A 384 -0.53 -1.09 3.33
N GLN A 385 -0.99 0.15 3.50
CA GLN A 385 -0.23 1.35 3.10
C GLN A 385 1.01 1.61 3.95
N HIS A 386 1.04 1.12 5.18
CA HIS A 386 2.18 1.30 6.09
C HIS A 386 3.29 0.29 5.84
N GLY A 387 2.97 -0.83 5.21
CA GLY A 387 3.89 -1.90 4.88
C GLY A 387 3.96 -3.01 5.94
N VAL A 388 4.96 -3.88 5.83
CA VAL A 388 5.13 -5.04 6.72
C VAL A 388 6.27 -4.81 7.70
N PRO A 389 6.04 -4.91 9.03
CA PRO A 389 7.09 -4.80 10.04
C PRO A 389 7.93 -6.08 10.09
N LEU A 390 9.01 -6.13 9.31
CA LEU A 390 9.90 -7.28 9.26
C LEU A 390 10.84 -7.39 10.46
N PHE A 391 11.02 -6.29 11.22
CA PHE A 391 11.98 -6.18 12.33
C PHE A 391 11.32 -5.57 13.55
N PRO A 392 11.82 -5.86 14.79
CA PRO A 392 11.34 -5.22 16.00
C PRO A 392 11.51 -3.71 15.95
N THR A 393 10.41 -2.97 15.87
CA THR A 393 10.38 -1.51 15.84
C THR A 393 9.06 -0.99 16.39
N LEU A 394 9.05 0.13 17.08
CA LEU A 394 7.86 0.81 17.57
C LEU A 394 7.04 1.40 16.43
N GLU A 395 7.70 1.83 15.36
CA GLU A 395 7.07 2.45 14.19
C GLU A 395 6.49 1.42 13.21
N GLY A 396 6.68 0.11 13.46
CA GLY A 396 6.23 -0.95 12.56
C GLY A 396 4.72 -1.14 12.51
N TYR A 397 3.98 -0.57 13.45
CA TYR A 397 2.54 -0.69 13.56
C TYR A 397 1.87 0.68 13.58
N ASN A 398 0.73 0.79 12.93
CA ASN A 398 -0.06 2.02 12.88
C ASN A 398 -1.55 1.77 13.13
N TYR A 399 -1.89 0.59 13.64
CA TYR A 399 -3.27 0.16 13.82
C TYR A 399 -3.37 -0.86 14.97
N VAL A 400 -4.55 -1.01 15.53
CA VAL A 400 -4.87 -2.07 16.51
C VAL A 400 -6.28 -2.59 16.23
N VAL A 401 -6.46 -3.91 16.35
CA VAL A 401 -7.77 -4.59 16.31
C VAL A 401 -7.95 -5.43 17.57
N SER A 402 -9.14 -5.96 17.81
CA SER A 402 -9.41 -6.82 18.95
C SER A 402 -9.44 -8.28 18.53
N TYR A 403 -8.86 -9.16 19.35
CA TYR A 403 -8.84 -10.60 19.18
C TYR A 403 -9.56 -11.25 20.37
N VAL A 404 -10.43 -12.20 20.08
CA VAL A 404 -11.14 -13.01 21.10
C VAL A 404 -10.84 -14.46 20.88
N LYS A 405 -10.35 -15.13 21.93
CA LYS A 405 -10.10 -16.57 21.92
C LYS A 405 -11.33 -17.31 22.44
N LEU A 406 -12.01 -18.06 21.57
CA LEU A 406 -13.16 -18.89 21.89
C LEU A 406 -12.84 -20.39 21.69
N THR A 407 -13.70 -21.24 22.23
CA THR A 407 -13.58 -22.69 22.07
C THR A 407 -13.86 -23.12 20.62
N GLU A 408 -14.78 -22.42 19.98
CA GLU A 408 -15.22 -22.68 18.60
C GLU A 408 -14.26 -22.12 17.54
N GLY A 409 -13.28 -21.34 17.96
CA GLY A 409 -12.28 -20.73 17.09
C GLY A 409 -12.00 -19.26 17.45
N ASP A 410 -10.90 -18.76 16.94
CA ASP A 410 -10.42 -17.42 17.20
C ASP A 410 -11.19 -16.39 16.35
N ILE A 411 -11.46 -15.21 16.91
CA ILE A 411 -12.21 -14.15 16.27
C ILE A 411 -11.40 -12.86 16.28
N LEU A 412 -11.25 -12.24 15.10
CA LEU A 412 -10.72 -10.90 14.91
C LEU A 412 -11.88 -9.90 14.69
N LEU A 413 -11.80 -8.75 15.34
CA LEU A 413 -12.82 -7.71 15.34
C LEU A 413 -12.18 -6.34 15.11
N ASP A 414 -12.79 -5.54 14.23
CA ASP A 414 -12.43 -4.14 14.03
C ASP A 414 -13.70 -3.27 14.07
N ALA A 415 -13.88 -2.53 15.14
CA ALA A 415 -15.06 -1.71 15.34
C ALA A 415 -14.98 -0.31 14.70
N THR A 416 -13.89 0.00 13.98
CA THR A 416 -13.77 1.25 13.22
C THR A 416 -14.59 1.23 11.93
N SER A 417 -14.91 0.05 11.37
CA SER A 417 -15.77 -0.09 10.20
C SER A 417 -17.18 -0.47 10.63
N ARG A 418 -18.14 0.38 10.32
CA ARG A 418 -19.58 0.16 10.59
C ARG A 418 -20.09 -1.18 10.01
N PHE A 419 -19.53 -1.61 8.89
CA PHE A 419 -19.99 -2.78 8.12
C PHE A 419 -19.14 -4.04 8.32
N SER A 420 -18.08 -3.99 9.14
CA SER A 420 -17.29 -5.16 9.50
C SER A 420 -18.12 -6.17 10.32
N THR A 421 -17.77 -7.45 10.18
CA THR A 421 -18.34 -8.55 10.96
C THR A 421 -17.21 -9.41 11.53
N PRO A 422 -17.45 -10.29 12.50
CA PRO A 422 -16.41 -11.17 13.00
C PRO A 422 -15.63 -11.87 11.87
N ASN A 423 -14.32 -11.77 11.90
CA ASN A 423 -13.37 -12.29 10.88
C ASN A 423 -13.51 -11.68 9.46
N VAL A 424 -14.31 -10.62 9.30
CA VAL A 424 -14.40 -9.83 8.06
C VAL A 424 -13.90 -8.41 8.37
N LEU A 425 -12.59 -8.28 8.42
CA LEU A 425 -11.91 -7.02 8.72
C LEU A 425 -11.91 -6.09 7.50
N PRO A 426 -11.79 -4.76 7.69
CA PRO A 426 -11.58 -3.83 6.59
C PRO A 426 -10.34 -4.17 5.76
N PHE A 427 -10.40 -3.99 4.44
CA PHE A 427 -9.32 -4.36 3.52
C PHE A 427 -7.96 -3.75 3.88
N ARG A 428 -7.95 -2.54 4.46
CA ARG A 428 -6.74 -1.84 4.91
C ARG A 428 -5.94 -2.62 5.96
N THR A 429 -6.57 -3.51 6.73
CA THR A 429 -5.93 -4.31 7.80
C THR A 429 -5.49 -5.69 7.36
N LEU A 430 -5.91 -6.15 6.17
CA LEU A 430 -5.51 -7.45 5.62
C LEU A 430 -4.07 -7.37 5.09
N ASN A 431 -3.09 -7.45 6.00
CA ASN A 431 -1.69 -7.25 5.68
C ASN A 431 -0.80 -8.22 6.48
N TRP A 432 -0.58 -9.40 5.95
CA TRP A 432 0.29 -10.46 6.50
C TRP A 432 -0.16 -10.88 7.91
N GLN A 433 0.61 -10.51 8.94
CA GLN A 433 0.41 -10.96 10.30
C GLN A 433 0.26 -9.77 11.25
N GLY A 434 -0.71 -9.86 12.14
CA GLY A 434 -0.82 -9.03 13.32
C GLY A 434 -0.07 -9.63 14.51
N ARG A 435 0.20 -8.82 15.51
CA ARG A 435 0.83 -9.24 16.76
C ARG A 435 -0.14 -9.09 17.91
N VAL A 436 -0.68 -10.23 18.38
CA VAL A 436 -1.45 -10.28 19.61
C VAL A 436 -0.51 -9.97 20.75
N ILE A 437 -0.88 -9.02 21.61
CA ILE A 437 -0.04 -8.62 22.75
C ILE A 437 -0.80 -8.77 24.06
N ALA A 438 -0.06 -9.13 25.10
CA ALA A 438 -0.55 -9.28 26.46
C ALA A 438 0.40 -8.60 27.42
N GLU A 439 -0.05 -8.39 28.63
CA GLU A 439 0.74 -7.87 29.74
C GLU A 439 2.07 -8.64 29.91
N ALA A 440 3.09 -8.00 30.45
CA ALA A 440 4.41 -8.56 30.68
C ALA A 440 5.16 -9.07 29.42
N GLY A 441 4.93 -8.41 28.26
CA GLY A 441 5.70 -8.65 27.01
C GLY A 441 5.33 -9.92 26.26
N GLY A 442 4.27 -10.64 26.68
CA GLY A 442 3.78 -11.79 25.95
C GLY A 442 3.22 -11.40 24.59
N SER A 443 3.70 -12.04 23.51
CA SER A 443 3.14 -11.80 22.18
C SER A 443 3.19 -13.02 21.29
N THR A 444 2.20 -13.14 20.41
CA THR A 444 2.12 -14.16 19.35
C THR A 444 1.70 -13.52 18.03
N LEU A 445 2.13 -14.13 16.93
CA LEU A 445 1.68 -13.70 15.61
C LEU A 445 0.35 -14.37 15.26
N ILE A 446 -0.52 -13.64 14.57
CA ILE A 446 -1.78 -14.14 14.03
C ILE A 446 -1.90 -13.73 12.58
N ASP A 447 -2.42 -14.62 11.73
CA ASP A 447 -2.71 -14.31 10.34
C ASP A 447 -3.89 -13.33 10.26
N LEU A 448 -3.74 -12.29 9.44
CA LEU A 448 -4.79 -11.29 9.20
C LEU A 448 -5.61 -11.60 7.95
N TYR A 449 -5.19 -12.55 7.12
CA TYR A 449 -5.95 -12.94 5.94
C TYR A 449 -7.07 -13.91 6.31
N PRO A 450 -8.30 -13.65 5.80
CA PRO A 450 -9.43 -14.52 6.05
C PRO A 450 -9.24 -15.87 5.35
N GLN A 451 -9.65 -16.94 6.01
CA GLN A 451 -9.73 -18.27 5.40
C GLN A 451 -11.07 -18.48 4.67
N GLN A 452 -12.06 -17.68 5.03
CA GLN A 452 -13.40 -17.77 4.42
C GLN A 452 -13.42 -17.16 3.03
N ILE A 453 -13.93 -17.91 2.06
CA ILE A 453 -14.10 -17.45 0.68
C ILE A 453 -15.16 -16.35 0.63
N SER A 454 -14.83 -15.25 -0.01
CA SER A 454 -15.74 -14.13 -0.28
C SER A 454 -16.45 -14.34 -1.62
N GLU A 455 -17.77 -14.55 -1.57
CA GLU A 455 -18.55 -14.95 -2.73
C GLU A 455 -19.33 -13.79 -3.35
N ASN A 456 -19.41 -13.78 -4.70
CA ASN A 456 -20.38 -13.01 -5.46
C ASN A 456 -21.06 -13.94 -6.47
N SER A 457 -22.38 -14.15 -6.29
CA SER A 457 -23.19 -14.97 -7.20
C SER A 457 -24.08 -14.07 -8.04
N VAL A 458 -23.91 -14.11 -9.36
CA VAL A 458 -24.63 -13.30 -10.34
C VAL A 458 -25.68 -14.16 -11.07
N PHE A 459 -26.87 -13.64 -11.18
CA PHE A 459 -27.99 -14.18 -12.00
C PHE A 459 -28.35 -13.11 -13.01
N PHE A 460 -28.21 -13.43 -14.28
CA PHE A 460 -28.42 -12.52 -15.39
C PHE A 460 -29.41 -13.17 -16.36
N MET A 461 -30.54 -12.52 -16.56
CA MET A 461 -31.56 -12.97 -17.50
C MET A 461 -31.82 -11.87 -18.51
N ALA A 462 -31.63 -12.17 -19.80
CA ALA A 462 -31.74 -11.16 -20.82
C ALA A 462 -32.45 -11.69 -22.07
N SER A 463 -33.05 -10.79 -22.83
CA SER A 463 -33.59 -11.01 -24.17
C SER A 463 -32.79 -10.15 -25.14
N LEU A 464 -32.32 -10.77 -26.21
CA LEU A 464 -31.65 -10.12 -27.32
C LEU A 464 -32.68 -9.77 -28.39
N SER A 465 -32.69 -8.54 -28.89
CA SER A 465 -33.56 -8.07 -29.96
C SER A 465 -33.01 -8.43 -31.35
N GLU A 466 -33.82 -8.31 -32.38
CA GLU A 466 -33.37 -8.45 -33.78
C GLU A 466 -32.36 -7.37 -34.18
N ASN A 467 -32.34 -6.24 -33.49
CA ASN A 467 -31.38 -5.14 -33.72
C ASN A 467 -30.06 -5.28 -32.93
N GLY A 468 -29.92 -6.34 -32.15
CA GLY A 468 -28.72 -6.55 -31.32
C GLY A 468 -28.77 -5.86 -29.96
N ASP A 469 -29.91 -5.26 -29.58
CA ASP A 469 -30.06 -4.65 -28.26
C ASP A 469 -30.38 -5.70 -27.20
N LEU A 470 -29.93 -5.45 -25.99
CA LEU A 470 -30.09 -6.35 -24.86
C LEU A 470 -30.95 -5.70 -23.78
N SER A 471 -31.97 -6.40 -23.31
CA SER A 471 -32.79 -5.98 -22.18
C SER A 471 -33.01 -7.13 -21.20
N GLY A 472 -33.07 -6.81 -19.89
CA GLY A 472 -33.22 -7.90 -18.93
C GLY A 472 -33.17 -7.49 -17.49
N GLY A 473 -32.82 -8.46 -16.64
CA GLY A 473 -32.64 -8.29 -15.21
C GLY A 473 -31.33 -8.86 -14.73
N TYR A 474 -30.73 -8.13 -13.82
CA TYR A 474 -29.53 -8.49 -13.09
C TYR A 474 -29.86 -8.69 -11.62
N ARG A 475 -29.30 -9.71 -11.02
CA ARG A 475 -29.33 -9.92 -9.57
C ARG A 475 -27.99 -10.48 -9.10
N SER A 476 -27.43 -9.88 -8.04
CA SER A 476 -26.21 -10.41 -7.40
C SER A 476 -26.41 -10.66 -5.90
N ILE A 477 -25.72 -11.68 -5.39
CA ILE A 477 -25.69 -12.03 -3.95
C ILE A 477 -24.25 -12.00 -3.49
N LYS A 478 -23.93 -11.07 -2.58
CA LYS A 478 -22.57 -10.84 -2.11
C LYS A 478 -22.44 -11.24 -0.64
N LYS A 479 -21.36 -11.98 -0.30
CA LYS A 479 -21.02 -12.45 1.07
C LYS A 479 -19.64 -11.99 1.49
N SER A 480 -19.39 -11.98 2.79
CA SER A 480 -18.09 -11.67 3.42
C SER A 480 -17.50 -10.35 2.91
N HIS A 481 -16.24 -10.30 2.47
CA HIS A 481 -15.59 -9.07 2.01
C HIS A 481 -16.24 -8.47 0.74
N LYS A 482 -16.89 -9.29 -0.12
CA LYS A 482 -17.67 -8.74 -1.23
C LYS A 482 -18.88 -7.94 -0.76
N ALA A 483 -19.54 -8.37 0.33
CA ALA A 483 -20.63 -7.64 0.96
C ALA A 483 -20.11 -6.40 1.73
N LEU A 484 -19.03 -6.53 2.48
CA LEU A 484 -18.39 -5.41 3.17
C LEU A 484 -18.02 -4.29 2.18
N SER A 485 -17.28 -4.63 1.13
CA SER A 485 -16.86 -3.66 0.11
C SER A 485 -18.04 -3.01 -0.64
N PHE A 486 -19.14 -3.75 -0.85
CA PHE A 486 -20.34 -3.18 -1.44
C PHE A 486 -20.99 -2.16 -0.48
N ARG A 487 -21.16 -2.52 0.80
CA ARG A 487 -21.75 -1.62 1.81
C ARG A 487 -20.96 -0.32 1.96
N GLU A 488 -19.62 -0.42 2.02
CA GLU A 488 -18.74 0.75 2.14
C GLU A 488 -18.84 1.71 0.94
N ARG A 489 -19.21 1.22 -0.25
CA ARG A 489 -19.35 2.04 -1.45
C ARG A 489 -20.77 2.55 -1.70
N TYR A 490 -21.77 1.88 -1.12
CA TYR A 490 -23.17 2.11 -1.44
C TYR A 490 -23.94 2.88 -0.37
N VAL A 491 -23.82 2.48 0.92
CA VAL A 491 -24.80 2.87 1.96
C VAL A 491 -24.82 4.37 2.24
N ASP A 492 -23.68 5.05 2.18
CA ASP A 492 -23.55 6.47 2.47
C ASP A 492 -23.47 7.33 1.19
N VAL A 493 -23.80 6.76 0.03
CA VAL A 493 -23.83 7.45 -1.28
C VAL A 493 -25.28 7.67 -1.69
N ASP A 494 -25.56 8.80 -2.34
CA ASP A 494 -26.87 9.03 -2.95
C ASP A 494 -27.16 7.91 -3.98
N ARG A 495 -28.40 7.45 -3.99
CA ARG A 495 -28.80 6.30 -4.82
C ARG A 495 -28.68 6.62 -6.31
N ASP A 496 -29.06 7.81 -6.72
CA ASP A 496 -29.04 8.21 -8.13
C ASP A 496 -27.60 8.40 -8.60
N ASP A 497 -26.72 9.00 -7.77
CA ASP A 497 -25.28 9.08 -8.00
C ASP A 497 -24.63 7.70 -8.12
N PHE A 498 -25.09 6.73 -7.33
CA PHE A 498 -24.56 5.36 -7.39
C PHE A 498 -24.99 4.67 -8.70
N ILE A 499 -26.25 4.84 -9.13
CA ILE A 499 -26.77 4.29 -10.38
C ILE A 499 -26.03 4.91 -11.56
N GLU A 500 -25.88 6.25 -11.60
CA GLU A 500 -25.14 6.94 -12.65
C GLU A 500 -23.70 6.43 -12.80
N ARG A 501 -22.99 6.22 -11.68
CA ARG A 501 -21.64 5.61 -11.71
C ARG A 501 -21.66 4.18 -12.26
N LEU A 502 -22.69 3.41 -11.94
CA LEU A 502 -22.82 2.03 -12.42
C LEU A 502 -23.10 1.99 -13.93
N GLU A 503 -23.96 2.88 -14.43
CA GLU A 503 -24.25 3.06 -15.86
C GLU A 503 -22.99 3.51 -16.63
N ASN A 504 -22.27 4.49 -16.10
CA ASN A 504 -21.01 4.98 -16.69
C ASN A 504 -19.90 3.92 -16.74
N ASN A 505 -19.85 3.00 -15.76
CA ASN A 505 -18.87 1.91 -15.77
C ASN A 505 -19.09 0.92 -16.93
N TYR A 506 -20.31 0.86 -17.48
CA TYR A 506 -20.67 -0.06 -18.56
C TYR A 506 -21.05 0.65 -19.85
N ASP A 507 -20.69 1.89 -20.03
CA ASP A 507 -20.86 2.69 -21.25
C ASP A 507 -22.19 2.45 -22.01
N GLY A 508 -23.19 3.30 -21.76
CA GLY A 508 -24.52 3.20 -22.35
C GLY A 508 -25.43 2.10 -21.75
N LEU A 509 -25.17 1.66 -20.52
CA LEU A 509 -26.12 0.85 -19.76
C LEU A 509 -27.19 1.78 -19.18
N GLU A 510 -28.45 1.48 -19.39
CA GLU A 510 -29.59 2.16 -18.75
C GLU A 510 -30.18 1.26 -17.67
N ILE A 511 -30.29 1.77 -16.44
CA ILE A 511 -30.75 1.00 -15.26
C ILE A 511 -32.12 1.51 -14.81
N SER A 512 -33.02 0.57 -14.51
CA SER A 512 -34.32 0.82 -13.88
C SER A 512 -34.61 -0.20 -12.78
N ASP A 513 -35.59 0.10 -11.93
CA ASP A 513 -36.02 -0.78 -10.83
C ASP A 513 -34.86 -1.25 -9.94
N TYR A 514 -33.88 -0.35 -9.66
CA TYR A 514 -32.73 -0.66 -8.80
C TYR A 514 -33.18 -0.90 -7.36
N ASP A 515 -32.79 -2.03 -6.77
CA ASP A 515 -33.12 -2.41 -5.38
C ASP A 515 -31.96 -3.12 -4.70
N VAL A 516 -31.74 -2.79 -3.42
CA VAL A 516 -30.75 -3.43 -2.57
C VAL A 516 -31.41 -3.91 -1.28
N LYS A 517 -31.23 -5.20 -0.97
CA LYS A 517 -31.71 -5.79 0.28
C LYS A 517 -30.58 -6.09 1.24
N ASN A 518 -30.88 -6.00 2.54
CA ASN A 518 -29.96 -6.28 3.65
C ASN A 518 -28.76 -5.33 3.73
N GLU A 519 -28.89 -4.11 3.25
CA GLU A 519 -27.82 -3.11 3.26
C GLU A 519 -27.27 -2.85 4.68
N LEU A 520 -28.14 -2.81 5.71
CA LEU A 520 -27.79 -2.63 7.12
C LEU A 520 -27.89 -3.91 7.95
N ASP A 521 -28.45 -5.00 7.42
CA ASP A 521 -28.48 -6.31 8.09
C ASP A 521 -27.17 -7.08 7.81
N LEU A 522 -26.16 -6.87 8.67
CA LEU A 522 -24.84 -7.46 8.50
C LEU A 522 -24.82 -8.99 8.62
N GLY A 523 -25.82 -9.58 9.25
CA GLY A 523 -25.99 -11.04 9.37
C GLY A 523 -26.42 -11.72 8.07
N LYS A 524 -26.85 -10.93 7.06
CA LYS A 524 -27.34 -11.44 5.80
C LYS A 524 -26.48 -11.00 4.61
N PRO A 525 -26.46 -11.80 3.52
CA PRO A 525 -25.85 -11.38 2.27
C PRO A 525 -26.51 -10.12 1.70
N ILE A 526 -25.73 -9.27 1.05
CA ILE A 526 -26.28 -8.21 0.19
C ILE A 526 -26.95 -8.87 -1.01
N VAL A 527 -28.16 -8.41 -1.35
CA VAL A 527 -28.83 -8.74 -2.60
C VAL A 527 -29.09 -7.46 -3.37
N GLU A 528 -28.38 -7.29 -4.47
CA GLU A 528 -28.54 -6.18 -5.41
C GLU A 528 -29.32 -6.68 -6.64
N SER A 529 -30.28 -5.91 -7.12
CA SER A 529 -31.04 -6.26 -8.34
C SER A 529 -31.50 -5.01 -9.09
N TYR A 530 -31.56 -5.11 -10.42
CA TYR A 530 -32.04 -4.06 -11.30
C TYR A 530 -32.50 -4.64 -12.65
N LYS A 531 -33.30 -3.88 -13.36
CA LYS A 531 -33.56 -4.07 -14.80
C LYS A 531 -32.60 -3.21 -15.60
N PHE A 532 -32.32 -3.65 -16.81
CA PHE A 532 -31.40 -2.92 -17.68
C PHE A 532 -31.82 -2.97 -19.13
N VAL A 533 -31.38 -1.94 -19.87
CA VAL A 533 -31.35 -1.91 -21.34
C VAL A 533 -29.95 -1.50 -21.76
N LYS A 534 -29.41 -2.14 -22.78
CA LYS A 534 -28.14 -1.79 -23.38
C LYS A 534 -28.16 -2.05 -24.87
N GLU A 535 -27.97 -1.00 -25.66
CA GLU A 535 -27.99 -1.07 -27.11
C GLU A 535 -26.71 -1.74 -27.66
N SER A 536 -26.79 -2.23 -28.89
CA SER A 536 -25.64 -2.69 -29.71
C SER A 536 -24.79 -3.76 -29.03
N GLN A 537 -25.40 -4.76 -28.42
CA GLN A 537 -24.69 -5.86 -27.74
C GLN A 537 -24.39 -7.06 -28.62
N ALA A 538 -24.89 -7.06 -29.88
CA ALA A 538 -24.58 -8.06 -30.87
C ALA A 538 -24.30 -7.42 -32.24
N ASP A 539 -23.29 -7.92 -32.93
CA ASP A 539 -22.94 -7.53 -34.28
C ASP A 539 -23.80 -8.30 -35.29
N ILE A 540 -24.46 -7.59 -36.21
CA ILE A 540 -25.30 -8.17 -37.26
C ILE A 540 -24.56 -8.06 -38.58
N ILE A 541 -24.20 -9.20 -39.17
CA ILE A 541 -23.48 -9.30 -40.44
C ILE A 541 -24.28 -10.23 -41.39
N GLY A 542 -24.97 -9.64 -42.34
CA GLY A 542 -25.87 -10.38 -43.26
C GLY A 542 -27.06 -10.99 -42.53
N ASP A 543 -27.18 -12.31 -42.57
CA ASP A 543 -28.22 -13.10 -41.90
C ASP A 543 -27.79 -13.68 -40.55
N LYS A 544 -26.59 -13.26 -40.06
CA LYS A 544 -26.00 -13.76 -38.82
C LYS A 544 -25.87 -12.68 -37.77
N MET A 545 -25.93 -13.12 -36.51
CA MET A 545 -25.74 -12.28 -35.33
C MET A 545 -24.65 -12.90 -34.46
N TYR A 546 -23.68 -12.06 -34.02
CA TYR A 546 -22.49 -12.44 -33.25
C TYR A 546 -22.47 -11.70 -31.91
N PHE A 547 -22.31 -12.40 -30.80
CA PHE A 547 -22.18 -11.79 -29.48
C PHE A 547 -21.43 -12.66 -28.48
N SER A 548 -20.72 -12.02 -27.51
CA SER A 548 -20.19 -12.73 -26.35
C SER A 548 -21.34 -12.96 -25.36
N PRO A 549 -21.52 -14.18 -24.83
CA PRO A 549 -22.64 -14.49 -23.94
C PRO A 549 -22.57 -13.83 -22.56
N LEU A 550 -21.40 -13.28 -22.16
CA LEU A 550 -21.26 -12.50 -20.94
C LEU A 550 -21.58 -11.01 -21.16
N PHE A 551 -21.69 -10.56 -22.42
CA PHE A 551 -21.98 -9.18 -22.79
C PHE A 551 -21.07 -8.17 -22.06
N PHE A 552 -21.64 -7.18 -21.35
CA PHE A 552 -20.90 -6.20 -20.57
C PHE A 552 -20.32 -6.73 -19.24
N LEU A 553 -20.61 -7.97 -18.86
CA LEU A 553 -20.04 -8.62 -17.66
C LEU A 553 -18.71 -9.32 -17.93
N LYS A 554 -18.29 -9.46 -19.19
CA LYS A 554 -17.03 -10.11 -19.57
C LYS A 554 -15.83 -9.35 -19.09
N THR A 555 -14.77 -10.06 -18.80
CA THR A 555 -13.45 -9.46 -18.53
C THR A 555 -12.75 -9.15 -19.86
N THR A 556 -12.22 -7.93 -20.00
CA THR A 556 -11.54 -7.48 -21.22
C THR A 556 -10.03 -7.39 -21.07
N ASP A 557 -9.55 -7.09 -19.89
CA ASP A 557 -8.14 -6.82 -19.63
C ASP A 557 -7.50 -7.78 -18.62
N ASN A 558 -6.36 -8.33 -18.98
CA ASN A 558 -5.53 -9.07 -18.05
C ASN A 558 -4.79 -8.09 -17.13
N PRO A 559 -5.00 -8.15 -15.80
CA PRO A 559 -4.32 -7.24 -14.88
C PRO A 559 -2.82 -7.50 -14.76
N PHE A 560 -2.32 -8.65 -15.23
CA PHE A 560 -0.93 -9.07 -15.14
C PHE A 560 -0.19 -8.77 -16.44
N LYS A 561 0.56 -7.66 -16.45
CA LYS A 561 1.24 -7.14 -17.67
C LYS A 561 2.75 -7.39 -17.65
N LEU A 562 3.37 -7.48 -16.46
CA LEU A 562 4.83 -7.65 -16.34
C LEU A 562 5.32 -8.94 -17.01
N SER A 563 6.53 -8.93 -17.53
CA SER A 563 7.19 -10.14 -18.04
C SER A 563 7.67 -11.04 -16.90
N LYS A 564 8.02 -10.44 -15.75
CA LYS A 564 8.40 -11.12 -14.53
C LYS A 564 7.94 -10.28 -13.33
N ARG A 565 7.42 -10.94 -12.30
CA ARG A 565 7.05 -10.32 -11.04
C ARG A 565 7.84 -10.96 -9.90
N GLU A 566 8.48 -10.16 -9.07
CA GLU A 566 9.34 -10.66 -7.98
C GLU A 566 8.64 -10.61 -6.61
N PHE A 567 7.46 -9.99 -6.54
CA PHE A 567 6.66 -9.85 -5.32
C PHE A 567 5.33 -10.60 -5.43
N PRO A 568 4.75 -11.03 -4.30
CA PRO A 568 3.50 -11.78 -4.30
C PRO A 568 2.34 -11.04 -4.96
N VAL A 569 1.41 -11.81 -5.51
CA VAL A 569 0.07 -11.29 -5.88
C VAL A 569 -0.82 -11.42 -4.66
N ASP A 570 -1.31 -10.30 -4.16
CA ASP A 570 -2.09 -10.18 -2.92
C ASP A 570 -3.51 -9.73 -3.21
N PHE A 571 -4.43 -10.67 -3.31
CA PHE A 571 -5.86 -10.42 -3.52
C PHE A 571 -6.57 -9.94 -2.25
N GLY A 572 -5.92 -10.04 -1.08
CA GLY A 572 -6.47 -9.67 0.22
C GLY A 572 -7.37 -10.73 0.85
N TYR A 573 -8.09 -11.49 0.06
CA TYR A 573 -8.94 -12.59 0.52
C TYR A 573 -9.21 -13.60 -0.60
N PRO A 574 -9.50 -14.88 -0.26
CA PRO A 574 -9.97 -15.86 -1.22
C PRO A 574 -11.33 -15.45 -1.77
N SER A 575 -11.54 -15.62 -3.06
CA SER A 575 -12.75 -15.12 -3.73
C SER A 575 -13.35 -16.12 -4.71
N LYS A 576 -14.68 -16.03 -4.84
CA LYS A 576 -15.47 -16.83 -5.76
C LYS A 576 -16.48 -15.95 -6.48
N MET A 577 -16.44 -15.99 -7.82
CA MET A 577 -17.44 -15.43 -8.71
C MET A 577 -18.20 -16.60 -9.37
N ASN A 578 -19.51 -16.61 -9.24
CA ASN A 578 -20.36 -17.62 -9.88
C ASN A 578 -21.46 -16.90 -10.66
N SER A 579 -21.39 -16.92 -12.00
CA SER A 579 -22.34 -16.24 -12.88
C SER A 579 -23.21 -17.27 -13.59
N LYS A 580 -24.51 -17.08 -13.51
CA LYS A 580 -25.51 -17.83 -14.27
C LYS A 580 -26.24 -16.87 -15.19
N ILE A 581 -26.11 -17.10 -16.51
CA ILE A 581 -26.59 -16.22 -17.55
C ILE A 581 -27.61 -17.01 -18.38
N VAL A 582 -28.77 -16.42 -18.61
CA VAL A 582 -29.80 -16.97 -19.47
C VAL A 582 -30.13 -15.90 -20.51
N VAL A 583 -29.97 -16.25 -21.79
CA VAL A 583 -30.22 -15.35 -22.91
C VAL A 583 -31.35 -15.94 -23.77
N LYS A 584 -32.44 -15.20 -23.93
CA LYS A 584 -33.46 -15.49 -24.90
C LYS A 584 -33.07 -14.87 -26.24
N ILE A 585 -32.96 -15.69 -27.30
CA ILE A 585 -32.62 -15.22 -28.64
C ILE A 585 -33.86 -14.65 -29.35
N PRO A 586 -33.69 -13.76 -30.37
CA PRO A 586 -34.80 -13.16 -31.12
C PRO A 586 -35.62 -14.21 -31.87
N GLU A 587 -36.90 -13.90 -32.09
CA GLU A 587 -37.74 -14.70 -33.00
C GLU A 587 -37.17 -14.69 -34.42
N GLY A 588 -37.26 -15.79 -35.14
CA GLY A 588 -36.72 -15.92 -36.51
C GLY A 588 -35.22 -16.22 -36.55
N TYR A 589 -34.57 -16.42 -35.39
CA TYR A 589 -33.17 -16.86 -35.30
C TYR A 589 -33.04 -18.24 -34.65
N LYS A 590 -32.00 -18.96 -35.03
CA LYS A 590 -31.61 -20.24 -34.42
C LYS A 590 -30.12 -20.17 -34.04
N ILE A 591 -29.73 -20.99 -33.08
CA ILE A 591 -28.34 -21.17 -32.69
C ILE A 591 -27.61 -21.92 -33.82
N GLU A 592 -26.59 -21.29 -34.41
CA GLU A 592 -25.71 -21.88 -35.39
C GLU A 592 -24.48 -22.50 -34.75
N SER A 593 -23.82 -21.73 -33.86
CA SER A 593 -22.66 -22.24 -33.10
C SER A 593 -22.58 -21.67 -31.68
N LEU A 594 -22.05 -22.47 -30.77
CA LEU A 594 -21.79 -22.12 -29.40
C LEU A 594 -20.28 -22.32 -29.11
N PRO A 595 -19.67 -21.54 -28.20
CA PRO A 595 -18.38 -21.84 -27.64
C PRO A 595 -18.33 -23.24 -27.02
N GLU A 596 -17.15 -23.85 -26.98
CA GLU A 596 -16.98 -25.11 -26.29
C GLU A 596 -16.92 -24.88 -24.76
N SER A 597 -17.60 -25.78 -24.01
CA SER A 597 -17.43 -25.80 -22.55
C SER A 597 -16.03 -26.23 -22.17
N GLY A 598 -15.44 -25.63 -21.14
CA GLY A 598 -14.08 -25.92 -20.72
C GLY A 598 -13.76 -25.44 -19.31
N GLY A 599 -12.56 -25.71 -18.87
CA GLY A 599 -12.08 -25.28 -17.55
C GLY A 599 -10.56 -25.18 -17.50
N LEU A 600 -10.09 -24.36 -16.59
CA LEU A 600 -8.68 -24.11 -16.28
C LEU A 600 -8.49 -24.28 -14.78
N GLU A 601 -7.34 -24.79 -14.37
CA GLU A 601 -6.96 -24.90 -12.97
C GLU A 601 -5.54 -24.35 -12.77
N LEU A 602 -5.38 -23.56 -11.72
CA LEU A 602 -4.04 -23.12 -11.29
C LEU A 602 -3.33 -24.26 -10.55
N PRO A 603 -1.99 -24.35 -10.64
CA PRO A 603 -1.22 -25.30 -9.85
C PRO A 603 -1.59 -25.24 -8.36
N ASP A 604 -1.40 -26.35 -7.66
CA ASP A 604 -1.66 -26.48 -6.22
C ASP A 604 -3.07 -26.07 -5.78
N HIS A 605 -4.05 -26.19 -6.68
CA HIS A 605 -5.44 -25.80 -6.44
C HIS A 605 -5.62 -24.32 -6.01
N LEU A 606 -4.70 -23.43 -6.42
CA LEU A 606 -4.75 -22.00 -6.09
C LEU A 606 -5.94 -21.27 -6.69
N GLY A 607 -6.55 -21.82 -7.74
CA GLY A 607 -7.75 -21.30 -8.35
C GLY A 607 -8.25 -22.18 -9.49
N LYS A 608 -9.49 -21.95 -9.88
CA LYS A 608 -10.10 -22.63 -11.03
C LYS A 608 -11.09 -21.73 -11.76
N PHE A 609 -11.16 -21.92 -13.06
CA PHE A 609 -12.17 -21.33 -13.94
C PHE A 609 -12.93 -22.44 -14.65
N ILE A 610 -14.26 -22.36 -14.66
CA ILE A 610 -15.13 -23.31 -15.36
C ILE A 610 -16.11 -22.50 -16.18
N TYR A 611 -16.17 -22.78 -17.47
CA TYR A 611 -17.11 -22.20 -18.41
C TYR A 611 -17.98 -23.31 -19.02
N GLN A 612 -19.29 -23.18 -18.90
CA GLN A 612 -20.25 -24.12 -19.45
C GLN A 612 -21.29 -23.35 -20.24
N VAL A 613 -21.59 -23.81 -21.47
CA VAL A 613 -22.63 -23.24 -22.33
C VAL A 613 -23.50 -24.33 -22.90
N ASN A 614 -24.81 -24.08 -22.93
CA ASN A 614 -25.78 -24.97 -23.50
C ASN A 614 -26.90 -24.17 -24.20
N GLY A 615 -27.33 -24.63 -25.35
CA GLY A 615 -28.42 -24.06 -26.11
C GLY A 615 -29.61 -25.03 -26.18
N ASN A 616 -30.80 -24.53 -25.88
CA ASN A 616 -32.05 -25.31 -26.00
C ASN A 616 -33.16 -24.44 -26.59
N GLY A 617 -33.55 -24.77 -27.84
CA GLY A 617 -34.55 -23.99 -28.56
C GLY A 617 -34.15 -22.53 -28.75
N ASN A 618 -34.92 -21.61 -28.16
CA ASN A 618 -34.68 -20.18 -28.22
C ASN A 618 -33.93 -19.61 -27.00
N THR A 619 -33.30 -20.46 -26.21
CA THR A 619 -32.61 -20.05 -24.96
C THR A 619 -31.20 -20.59 -24.92
N ILE A 620 -30.28 -19.73 -24.54
CA ILE A 620 -28.86 -20.05 -24.26
C ILE A 620 -28.63 -19.89 -22.77
N GLN A 621 -28.00 -20.89 -22.16
CA GLN A 621 -27.61 -20.87 -20.74
C GLN A 621 -26.10 -20.95 -20.64
N VAL A 622 -25.51 -20.02 -19.86
CA VAL A 622 -24.07 -19.98 -19.58
C VAL A 622 -23.87 -20.00 -18.09
N SER A 623 -22.94 -20.82 -17.64
CA SER A 623 -22.47 -20.85 -16.25
C SER A 623 -20.98 -20.63 -16.22
N VAL A 624 -20.54 -19.60 -15.48
CA VAL A 624 -19.13 -19.26 -15.32
C VAL A 624 -18.78 -19.26 -13.84
N LEU A 625 -17.78 -20.05 -13.47
CA LEU A 625 -17.19 -20.08 -12.14
C LEU A 625 -15.73 -19.60 -12.25
N ASN A 626 -15.37 -18.59 -11.47
CA ASN A 626 -13.98 -18.17 -11.26
C ASN A 626 -13.71 -18.17 -9.76
N GLU A 627 -12.73 -18.96 -9.34
CA GLU A 627 -12.36 -19.15 -7.93
C GLU A 627 -10.84 -18.92 -7.75
N ILE A 628 -10.49 -18.07 -6.78
CA ILE A 628 -9.12 -17.90 -6.30
C ILE A 628 -9.13 -18.31 -4.83
N ASN A 629 -8.42 -19.39 -4.51
CA ASN A 629 -8.51 -20.06 -3.21
C ASN A 629 -7.53 -19.51 -2.17
N SER A 630 -6.59 -18.67 -2.57
CA SER A 630 -5.58 -18.08 -1.69
C SER A 630 -5.64 -16.56 -1.74
N ALA A 631 -5.52 -15.91 -0.58
CA ALA A 631 -5.38 -14.46 -0.49
C ALA A 631 -4.07 -13.97 -1.12
N ILE A 632 -3.01 -14.78 -1.01
CA ILE A 632 -1.67 -14.47 -1.54
C ILE A 632 -1.20 -15.60 -2.45
N ILE A 633 -0.70 -15.24 -3.63
CA ILE A 633 -0.06 -16.16 -4.56
C ILE A 633 1.43 -15.81 -4.68
N ASN A 634 2.29 -16.82 -4.47
CA ASN A 634 3.75 -16.67 -4.54
C ASN A 634 4.17 -16.26 -5.96
N PRO A 635 5.20 -15.39 -6.13
CA PRO A 635 5.74 -14.99 -7.42
C PRO A 635 6.14 -16.16 -8.35
N ALA A 636 6.50 -17.30 -7.79
CA ALA A 636 6.81 -18.50 -8.58
C ALA A 636 5.64 -18.99 -9.48
N TYR A 637 4.40 -18.65 -9.10
CA TYR A 637 3.19 -18.99 -9.89
C TYR A 637 2.75 -17.86 -10.82
N TYR A 638 3.50 -16.76 -10.90
CA TYR A 638 3.06 -15.57 -11.64
C TYR A 638 2.80 -15.86 -13.13
N GLU A 639 3.66 -16.60 -13.80
CA GLU A 639 3.47 -16.96 -15.21
C GLU A 639 2.20 -17.80 -15.42
N ALA A 640 1.97 -18.78 -14.54
CA ALA A 640 0.75 -19.61 -14.57
C ALA A 640 -0.50 -18.77 -14.34
N LEU A 641 -0.44 -17.83 -13.37
CA LEU A 641 -1.55 -16.94 -13.08
C LEU A 641 -1.84 -15.98 -14.23
N LYS A 642 -0.81 -15.42 -14.86
CA LYS A 642 -0.94 -14.55 -16.04
C LYS A 642 -1.56 -15.30 -17.22
N ALA A 643 -1.12 -16.54 -17.48
CA ALA A 643 -1.68 -17.40 -18.51
C ALA A 643 -3.13 -17.80 -18.22
N TYR A 644 -3.44 -18.12 -16.95
CA TYR A 644 -4.79 -18.41 -16.49
C TYR A 644 -5.77 -17.26 -16.79
N PHE A 645 -5.41 -16.03 -16.44
CA PHE A 645 -6.23 -14.85 -16.72
C PHE A 645 -6.36 -14.58 -18.23
N ALA A 646 -5.27 -14.78 -19.00
CA ALA A 646 -5.33 -14.63 -20.46
C ALA A 646 -6.31 -15.61 -21.11
N GLN A 647 -6.23 -16.90 -20.75
CA GLN A 647 -7.11 -17.94 -21.29
C GLN A 647 -8.57 -17.78 -20.80
N MET A 648 -8.77 -17.37 -19.54
CA MET A 648 -10.09 -17.03 -19.00
C MET A 648 -10.73 -15.90 -19.82
N ILE A 649 -9.99 -14.81 -20.08
CA ILE A 649 -10.47 -13.68 -20.88
C ILE A 649 -10.78 -14.09 -22.32
N GLU A 650 -9.91 -14.87 -22.94
CA GLU A 650 -10.16 -15.42 -24.28
C GLU A 650 -11.48 -16.21 -24.31
N LYS A 651 -11.68 -17.10 -23.33
CA LYS A 651 -12.90 -17.91 -23.23
C LYS A 651 -14.16 -17.08 -22.98
N GLU A 652 -14.09 -16.06 -22.14
CA GLU A 652 -15.23 -15.15 -21.86
C GLU A 652 -15.59 -14.28 -23.08
N ASN A 653 -14.66 -14.05 -24.01
CA ASN A 653 -14.87 -13.27 -25.21
C ASN A 653 -15.23 -14.10 -26.46
N GLU A 654 -15.26 -15.44 -26.37
CA GLU A 654 -15.73 -16.29 -27.46
C GLU A 654 -17.15 -15.94 -27.82
N GLN A 655 -17.46 -15.96 -29.13
CA GLN A 655 -18.75 -15.53 -29.65
C GLN A 655 -19.72 -16.70 -29.90
N ILE A 656 -20.96 -16.43 -29.63
CA ILE A 656 -22.10 -17.22 -30.08
C ILE A 656 -22.51 -16.70 -31.47
N VAL A 657 -22.87 -17.60 -32.37
CA VAL A 657 -23.40 -17.26 -33.69
C VAL A 657 -24.84 -17.73 -33.79
N LEU A 658 -25.74 -16.81 -34.13
CA LEU A 658 -27.13 -17.11 -34.55
C LEU A 658 -27.25 -16.89 -36.04
N SER A 659 -28.10 -17.68 -36.69
CA SER A 659 -28.51 -17.49 -38.11
C SER A 659 -30.01 -17.31 -38.20
N ARG A 660 -30.49 -16.54 -39.18
CA ARG A 660 -31.92 -16.47 -39.50
C ARG A 660 -32.43 -17.83 -39.94
N ILE A 661 -33.69 -18.12 -39.59
CA ILE A 661 -34.36 -19.36 -39.94
C ILE A 661 -34.91 -19.29 -41.38
#